data_64a9a36e18601b7b69a35604337f72b6
#
_entry.id   64a9a36e18601b7b69a35604337f72b6
#
_cell.length_a   1.000
_cell.length_b   1.000
_cell.length_c   1.000
_cell.angle_alpha   90.00
_cell.angle_beta   90.00
_cell.angle_gamma   90.00
#
_symmetry.space_group_name_H-M   'P 1'
#
loop_
_entity.id
_entity.type
_entity.pdbx_description
1 polymer ?
#
loop_
_entity_poly.entity_id
_entity_poly.type
_entity_poly.pdbx_seq_one_letter_code
_entity_poly.pdbx_strand_id
1 'polypeptide(L)'
;MSVIQMLKINDKILEKGTVIDYPDVELRSMHLDIARKPFSKEWIIRQIKDLSWQKYNAVQLHFSENEGFRIQSDTLDAIEGFKYKYDDVLSKQDILDIIQVANDYHIEIVPSLDSPGHSGAVLQYLPTDYSCRELFPTDARRNQCFNIFTNPEAREFLVNLMTEFIEFFGDAGCKHFNIGGDEFLAKFSSFSNEQYGQIMTYFNDISKIVKDNGMTPRAWNDGLLFGDYEGYTLDSDIEVCYWAAPENCASVADFVANGNKVINYSDVYMYYVLSWWWQTNAVPEGDRIYNEWHPGKFSNLSGTAQTFEEPYPEYVMGGSYAVWCDDPNYESEQSVEDKIYHRTRATAYKMWNANDNQPDYDVFKAAVDKLGRTPGFNEALPAPGEVFQGEDTATVTIKYIDNFGKTIAADDVFYGLNDSDYHFEAKELFGYSFIESDLPLDGKYNGNMTITLKYQLHCDKTDLKKEIFEPLAVSEYINETVADYNKALTMAKEIYFDETSGQLAVNNALRALQDAKNKAVKLEYYSLYVEVTYPLNESDYSSGYQAYKNAVTTGKTLLNSEGLTVEKAKEAYNAIQTAKQSLVKPNAKVPTISATDTYYQSNNYNNMIDGNINTKCWFNSNQEIGKEVKFTFTRPINISSIQIIQPSNAGKDIIDGADVQISTDGKNWTTVGTLDNSAFEKTITFDKTLTKYVRIVLTEGKGNWYQIAEVKFELEEIPEDSTLKDMILEAETLNITGKSSGSVNEMIDALIVAQKSYVEGKVDVTEETNNLRNAINALRDTVTSNKEKLTNKINDAKEIENNNYSIESWSRFEKALLEAIIVNEDSNATQEQVDKAYDDLDKAIKGL
;
A
#
# COMPACT_ATOMS: atom_id res chain seq x y z
N MET A 1 5.39 33.96 24.58
CA MET A 1 5.99 32.89 25.42
C MET A 1 7.30 33.34 26.08
N SER A 2 8.31 33.82 25.36
CA SER A 2 9.66 34.16 25.84
C SER A 2 9.66 35.14 27.03
N VAL A 3 8.85 36.20 26.94
CA VAL A 3 8.71 37.18 28.06
C VAL A 3 8.20 36.49 29.35
N ILE A 4 7.23 35.58 29.25
CA ILE A 4 6.69 34.86 30.41
C ILE A 4 7.75 33.95 31.03
N GLN A 5 8.53 33.27 30.18
CA GLN A 5 9.64 32.42 30.61
C GLN A 5 10.74 33.24 31.30
N MET A 6 11.12 34.38 30.73
CA MET A 6 12.09 35.30 31.34
C MET A 6 11.61 35.83 32.69
N LEU A 7 10.32 36.21 32.80
CA LEU A 7 9.75 36.66 34.11
C LEU A 7 9.78 35.54 35.13
N LYS A 8 9.51 34.27 34.71
CA LYS A 8 9.51 33.12 35.62
C LYS A 8 10.92 32.78 36.12
N ILE A 9 11.92 32.84 35.22
CA ILE A 9 13.31 32.57 35.56
C ILE A 9 13.89 33.69 36.45
N ASN A 10 13.55 34.97 36.22
CA ASN A 10 14.11 36.12 36.88
C ASN A 10 13.22 36.68 38.01
N ASP A 11 12.43 35.82 38.67
CA ASP A 11 11.64 36.18 39.86
C ASP A 11 10.66 37.35 39.61
N LYS A 12 10.06 37.37 38.38
CA LYS A 12 9.10 38.39 37.91
C LYS A 12 9.73 39.77 37.66
N ILE A 13 11.05 39.86 37.54
CA ILE A 13 11.77 41.09 37.22
C ILE A 13 12.39 40.99 35.83
N LEU A 14 12.20 41.99 35.01
CA LEU A 14 12.90 42.13 33.74
C LEU A 14 13.70 43.42 33.75
N GLU A 15 14.93 43.34 33.30
CA GLU A 15 15.73 44.55 33.06
C GLU A 15 15.16 45.30 31.85
N LYS A 16 15.29 46.65 31.92
CA LYS A 16 14.90 47.51 30.79
C LYS A 16 15.83 47.30 29.59
N GLY A 17 15.29 46.87 28.49
CA GLY A 17 16.07 46.63 27.27
C GLY A 17 15.21 46.24 26.10
N THR A 18 15.85 45.85 25.00
CA THR A 18 15.21 45.24 23.80
C THR A 18 15.61 43.78 23.76
N VAL A 19 14.64 42.92 23.54
CA VAL A 19 14.84 41.48 23.33
C VAL A 19 14.50 41.16 21.87
N ILE A 20 15.44 40.52 21.17
CA ILE A 20 15.23 39.96 19.84
C ILE A 20 15.30 38.44 20.01
N ASP A 21 14.22 37.74 19.67
CA ASP A 21 14.08 36.30 19.93
C ASP A 21 13.34 35.63 18.76
N TYR A 22 14.03 34.71 18.08
CA TYR A 22 13.52 33.93 16.94
C TYR A 22 14.25 32.58 16.88
N PRO A 23 13.67 31.55 16.24
CA PRO A 23 14.34 30.27 16.05
C PRO A 23 15.40 30.33 14.96
N ASP A 24 16.46 29.53 15.11
CA ASP A 24 17.51 29.38 14.10
C ASP A 24 17.07 28.45 12.95
N VAL A 25 16.09 27.59 13.20
CA VAL A 25 15.55 26.65 12.21
C VAL A 25 14.03 26.63 12.22
N GLU A 26 13.45 26.34 11.06
CA GLU A 26 12.00 26.31 10.84
C GLU A 26 11.33 25.21 11.66
N LEU A 27 11.83 23.97 11.57
CA LEU A 27 11.22 22.80 12.18
C LEU A 27 11.89 22.42 13.51
N ARG A 28 11.09 22.32 14.54
CA ARG A 28 11.47 21.86 15.88
C ARG A 28 10.48 20.80 16.31
N SER A 29 10.82 19.54 16.03
CA SER A 29 9.88 18.42 16.12
C SER A 29 10.26 17.41 17.21
N MET A 30 9.27 16.66 17.67
CA MET A 30 9.44 15.44 18.43
C MET A 30 8.71 14.30 17.74
N HIS A 31 9.35 13.13 17.71
CA HIS A 31 8.76 11.89 17.19
C HIS A 31 8.43 10.95 18.36
N LEU A 32 7.25 10.34 18.34
CA LEU A 32 6.76 9.39 19.34
C LEU A 32 6.32 8.09 18.68
N ASP A 33 7.01 7.00 19.01
CA ASP A 33 6.61 5.65 18.64
C ASP A 33 5.46 5.18 19.54
N ILE A 34 4.24 5.41 19.09
CA ILE A 34 3.02 4.97 19.78
C ILE A 34 2.50 3.64 19.26
N ALA A 35 3.10 3.13 18.18
CA ALA A 35 2.75 1.84 17.59
C ALA A 35 3.23 0.67 18.45
N ARG A 36 4.51 0.69 18.88
CA ARG A 36 5.09 -0.35 19.72
C ARG A 36 4.64 -0.22 21.18
N LYS A 37 4.59 1.02 21.73
CA LYS A 37 4.13 1.30 23.08
C LYS A 37 2.81 2.06 23.09
N PRO A 38 1.77 1.53 23.77
CA PRO A 38 0.46 2.17 23.82
C PRO A 38 0.46 3.36 24.84
N PHE A 39 1.15 4.45 24.49
CA PHE A 39 1.02 5.68 25.26
C PHE A 39 -0.43 6.13 25.31
N SER A 40 -0.90 6.51 26.50
CA SER A 40 -2.27 6.99 26.70
C SER A 40 -2.51 8.32 25.97
N LYS A 41 -3.74 8.55 25.53
CA LYS A 41 -4.16 9.83 24.93
C LYS A 41 -3.81 11.01 25.83
N GLU A 42 -4.06 10.88 27.11
CA GLU A 42 -3.78 11.89 28.13
C GLU A 42 -2.27 12.17 28.25
N TRP A 43 -1.43 11.15 28.17
CA TRP A 43 0.02 11.32 28.16
C TRP A 43 0.49 12.08 26.92
N ILE A 44 0.01 11.69 25.73
CA ILE A 44 0.33 12.37 24.47
C ILE A 44 -0.03 13.85 24.55
N ILE A 45 -1.23 14.17 25.03
CA ILE A 45 -1.70 15.54 25.20
C ILE A 45 -0.84 16.33 26.19
N ARG A 46 -0.43 15.72 27.32
CA ARG A 46 0.50 16.37 28.25
C ARG A 46 1.84 16.69 27.59
N GLN A 47 2.37 15.76 26.78
CA GLN A 47 3.61 16.02 26.04
C GLN A 47 3.44 17.17 25.05
N ILE A 48 2.36 17.22 24.28
CA ILE A 48 2.08 18.30 23.33
C ILE A 48 2.09 19.66 24.05
N LYS A 49 1.41 19.78 25.19
CA LYS A 49 1.39 21.01 26.00
C LYS A 49 2.80 21.41 26.47
N ASP A 50 3.59 20.45 26.96
CA ASP A 50 4.94 20.72 27.47
C ASP A 50 5.94 21.03 26.34
N LEU A 51 5.79 20.40 25.17
CA LEU A 51 6.58 20.70 23.99
C LEU A 51 6.30 22.11 23.44
N SER A 52 5.04 22.53 23.41
CA SER A 52 4.70 23.92 23.09
C SER A 52 5.40 24.89 24.03
N TRP A 53 5.38 24.62 25.35
CA TRP A 53 6.09 25.43 26.35
C TRP A 53 7.60 25.51 26.10
N GLN A 54 8.18 24.48 25.47
CA GLN A 54 9.57 24.41 25.05
C GLN A 54 9.82 25.02 23.66
N LYS A 55 8.78 25.57 23.00
CA LYS A 55 8.84 26.17 21.67
C LYS A 55 9.06 25.18 20.52
N TYR A 56 8.70 23.91 20.70
CA TYR A 56 8.49 23.01 19.58
C TYR A 56 7.31 23.49 18.75
N ASN A 57 7.26 23.09 17.47
CA ASN A 57 6.15 23.40 16.58
C ASN A 57 5.57 22.20 15.83
N ALA A 58 6.11 20.99 16.04
CA ALA A 58 5.55 19.77 15.48
C ALA A 58 5.75 18.55 16.41
N VAL A 59 4.83 17.60 16.32
CA VAL A 59 4.94 16.27 16.92
C VAL A 59 4.58 15.24 15.84
N GLN A 60 5.54 14.36 15.52
CA GLN A 60 5.30 13.21 14.65
C GLN A 60 4.84 12.03 15.48
N LEU A 61 3.62 11.55 15.21
CA LEU A 61 3.02 10.37 15.84
C LEU A 61 3.17 9.17 14.91
N HIS A 62 3.87 8.14 15.37
CA HIS A 62 4.17 6.94 14.61
C HIS A 62 3.17 5.84 14.97
N PHE A 63 2.28 5.49 14.02
CA PHE A 63 1.10 4.67 14.26
C PHE A 63 1.26 3.20 13.88
N SER A 64 2.25 2.86 13.06
CA SER A 64 2.41 1.49 12.53
C SER A 64 3.83 0.96 12.70
N GLU A 65 3.93 -0.34 13.02
CA GLU A 65 5.18 -1.08 13.19
C GLU A 65 4.99 -2.60 13.01
N ASN A 66 6.09 -3.35 13.08
CA ASN A 66 6.03 -4.80 13.04
C ASN A 66 5.24 -5.40 14.21
N GLU A 67 5.27 -4.73 15.35
CA GLU A 67 4.69 -5.20 16.61
C GLU A 67 3.31 -4.65 16.89
N GLY A 68 2.86 -3.60 16.18
CA GLY A 68 1.58 -2.99 16.47
C GLY A 68 1.10 -1.99 15.42
N PHE A 69 -0.21 -1.77 15.42
CA PHE A 69 -0.90 -0.75 14.65
C PHE A 69 -1.84 -0.02 15.60
N ARG A 70 -1.74 1.30 15.73
CA ARG A 70 -2.27 2.03 16.89
C ARG A 70 -3.47 2.93 16.59
N ILE A 71 -3.90 3.01 15.34
CA ILE A 71 -5.06 3.80 14.90
C ILE A 71 -6.12 2.89 14.27
N GLN A 72 -7.39 3.12 14.57
CA GLN A 72 -8.50 2.38 13.97
C GLN A 72 -8.55 2.59 12.45
N SER A 73 -8.72 1.49 11.69
CA SER A 73 -8.70 1.45 10.22
C SER A 73 -9.87 0.64 9.69
N ASP A 74 -10.64 1.22 8.79
CA ASP A 74 -11.71 0.53 8.09
C ASP A 74 -11.16 -0.56 7.16
N THR A 75 -10.00 -0.31 6.54
CA THR A 75 -9.29 -1.27 5.69
C THR A 75 -8.82 -2.50 6.47
N LEU A 76 -8.26 -2.31 7.68
CA LEU A 76 -7.78 -3.41 8.51
C LEU A 76 -8.92 -4.18 9.15
N ASP A 77 -9.98 -3.48 9.59
CA ASP A 77 -11.18 -4.09 10.18
C ASP A 77 -11.92 -4.99 9.18
N ALA A 78 -11.73 -4.79 7.88
CA ALA A 78 -12.27 -5.63 6.81
C ALA A 78 -11.51 -6.95 6.61
N ILE A 79 -10.31 -7.12 7.18
CA ILE A 79 -9.53 -8.35 7.08
C ILE A 79 -10.09 -9.40 8.04
N GLU A 80 -10.43 -10.58 7.51
CA GLU A 80 -10.94 -11.68 8.34
C GLU A 80 -9.91 -12.09 9.41
N GLY A 81 -10.32 -11.97 10.68
CA GLY A 81 -9.51 -12.38 11.83
C GLY A 81 -8.46 -11.34 12.26
N PHE A 82 -8.41 -10.16 11.64
CA PHE A 82 -7.51 -9.08 12.08
C PHE A 82 -7.79 -8.69 13.54
N LYS A 83 -6.72 -8.41 14.27
CA LYS A 83 -6.80 -7.93 15.66
C LYS A 83 -5.69 -6.92 15.93
N TYR A 84 -6.07 -5.80 16.47
CA TYR A 84 -5.11 -4.87 17.04
C TYR A 84 -4.39 -5.54 18.23
N LYS A 85 -3.10 -5.25 18.38
CA LYS A 85 -2.29 -5.79 19.48
C LYS A 85 -2.78 -5.30 20.86
N TYR A 86 -3.29 -4.09 20.91
CA TYR A 86 -3.72 -3.42 22.13
C TYR A 86 -5.22 -3.17 22.12
N ASP A 87 -5.90 -3.38 23.25
CA ASP A 87 -7.33 -3.13 23.40
C ASP A 87 -7.67 -1.63 23.35
N ASP A 88 -6.69 -0.76 23.62
CA ASP A 88 -6.79 0.71 23.65
C ASP A 88 -6.29 1.36 22.36
N VAL A 89 -6.58 0.78 21.20
CA VAL A 89 -6.33 1.40 19.91
C VAL A 89 -7.00 2.78 19.86
N LEU A 90 -6.30 3.78 19.34
CA LEU A 90 -6.86 5.12 19.21
C LEU A 90 -7.93 5.15 18.11
N SER A 91 -9.12 5.60 18.47
CA SER A 91 -10.17 5.86 17.49
C SER A 91 -9.82 7.07 16.62
N LYS A 92 -10.45 7.18 15.45
CA LYS A 92 -10.32 8.38 14.60
C LYS A 92 -10.73 9.64 15.38
N GLN A 93 -11.71 9.55 16.31
CA GLN A 93 -12.10 10.67 17.18
C GLN A 93 -11.01 11.02 18.21
N ASP A 94 -10.31 10.03 18.81
CA ASP A 94 -9.20 10.32 19.71
C ASP A 94 -8.08 11.09 19.03
N ILE A 95 -7.82 10.78 17.76
CA ILE A 95 -6.85 11.50 16.94
C ILE A 95 -7.29 12.93 16.66
N LEU A 96 -8.55 13.15 16.31
CA LEU A 96 -9.09 14.50 16.11
C LEU A 96 -8.99 15.34 17.39
N ASP A 97 -9.27 14.75 18.54
CA ASP A 97 -9.11 15.45 19.84
C ASP A 97 -7.64 15.81 20.12
N ILE A 98 -6.70 14.92 19.79
CA ILE A 98 -5.25 15.19 19.91
C ILE A 98 -4.85 16.33 18.97
N ILE A 99 -5.30 16.30 17.71
CA ILE A 99 -5.02 17.34 16.71
C ILE A 99 -5.60 18.69 17.18
N GLN A 100 -6.81 18.70 17.72
CA GLN A 100 -7.42 19.93 18.23
C GLN A 100 -6.58 20.56 19.33
N VAL A 101 -6.19 19.76 20.34
CA VAL A 101 -5.31 20.26 21.42
C VAL A 101 -3.97 20.73 20.88
N ALA A 102 -3.39 20.01 19.92
CA ALA A 102 -2.12 20.40 19.31
C ALA A 102 -2.23 21.76 18.61
N ASN A 103 -3.32 21.99 17.85
CA ASN A 103 -3.60 23.27 17.21
C ASN A 103 -3.73 24.41 18.23
N ASP A 104 -4.44 24.21 19.35
CA ASP A 104 -4.59 25.19 20.43
C ASP A 104 -3.24 25.58 21.06
N TYR A 105 -2.29 24.64 21.03
CA TYR A 105 -0.93 24.84 21.53
C TYR A 105 0.09 25.16 20.43
N HIS A 106 -0.36 25.46 19.20
CA HIS A 106 0.48 25.77 18.04
C HIS A 106 1.53 24.68 17.72
N ILE A 107 1.12 23.43 17.89
CA ILE A 107 1.88 22.22 17.54
C ILE A 107 1.19 21.54 16.35
N GLU A 108 1.92 21.30 15.30
CA GLU A 108 1.45 20.47 14.20
C GLU A 108 1.55 18.99 14.55
N ILE A 109 0.50 18.21 14.29
CA ILE A 109 0.58 16.75 14.31
C ILE A 109 1.01 16.28 12.92
N VAL A 110 2.12 15.53 12.86
CA VAL A 110 2.61 14.87 11.65
C VAL A 110 2.35 13.37 11.80
N PRO A 111 1.37 12.80 11.11
CA PRO A 111 1.18 11.34 11.11
C PRO A 111 2.34 10.64 10.43
N SER A 112 2.69 9.44 10.94
CA SER A 112 3.72 8.58 10.38
C SER A 112 3.22 7.15 10.32
N LEU A 113 3.17 6.60 9.12
CA LEU A 113 2.89 5.19 8.86
C LEU A 113 4.00 4.62 8.00
N ASP A 114 4.56 3.49 8.44
CA ASP A 114 5.62 2.85 7.69
C ASP A 114 5.10 2.06 6.50
N SER A 115 5.82 2.22 5.41
CA SER A 115 5.64 1.49 4.18
C SER A 115 6.94 1.47 3.36
N PRO A 116 7.22 0.45 2.57
CA PRO A 116 6.62 -0.88 2.53
C PRO A 116 7.13 -1.80 3.65
N GLY A 117 8.12 -1.37 4.45
CA GLY A 117 8.69 -2.06 5.60
C GLY A 117 7.86 -1.88 6.87
N HIS A 118 8.37 -2.41 7.99
CA HIS A 118 7.76 -2.31 9.33
C HIS A 118 6.25 -2.64 9.36
N SER A 119 5.80 -3.58 8.50
CA SER A 119 4.40 -3.89 8.28
C SER A 119 3.99 -5.26 8.84
N GLY A 120 4.79 -5.84 9.73
CA GLY A 120 4.56 -7.18 10.28
C GLY A 120 3.23 -7.32 11.01
N ALA A 121 2.77 -6.28 11.70
CA ALA A 121 1.47 -6.26 12.40
C ALA A 121 0.29 -6.50 11.45
N VAL A 122 0.40 -6.13 10.19
CA VAL A 122 -0.64 -6.29 9.16
C VAL A 122 -0.40 -7.56 8.34
N LEU A 123 0.82 -7.78 7.86
CA LEU A 123 1.18 -8.87 6.95
C LEU A 123 0.91 -10.27 7.53
N GLN A 124 0.91 -10.43 8.86
CA GLN A 124 0.58 -11.71 9.49
C GLN A 124 -0.87 -12.18 9.27
N TYR A 125 -1.77 -11.29 8.85
CA TYR A 125 -3.17 -11.56 8.57
C TYR A 125 -3.50 -11.64 7.07
N LEU A 126 -2.52 -11.37 6.21
CA LEU A 126 -2.66 -11.36 4.76
C LEU A 126 -2.04 -12.61 4.12
N PRO A 127 -2.35 -12.93 2.86
CA PRO A 127 -1.70 -14.01 2.11
C PRO A 127 -0.17 -13.90 2.17
N THR A 128 0.52 -15.02 2.23
CA THR A 128 1.99 -15.06 2.45
C THR A 128 2.79 -14.41 1.33
N ASP A 129 2.26 -14.39 0.11
CA ASP A 129 2.84 -13.76 -1.08
C ASP A 129 2.69 -12.22 -1.10
N TYR A 130 1.90 -11.67 -0.17
CA TYR A 130 1.85 -10.22 0.07
C TYR A 130 3.16 -9.70 0.70
N SER A 131 3.93 -10.57 1.34
CA SER A 131 5.24 -10.23 1.90
C SER A 131 6.38 -10.55 0.93
N CYS A 132 7.56 -9.97 1.17
CA CYS A 132 8.79 -10.23 0.42
C CYS A 132 9.42 -11.60 0.70
N ARG A 133 8.74 -12.50 1.42
CA ARG A 133 9.28 -13.79 1.90
C ARG A 133 9.88 -14.66 0.79
N GLU A 134 9.16 -14.81 -0.32
CA GLU A 134 9.61 -15.69 -1.42
C GLU A 134 10.63 -14.99 -2.32
N LEU A 135 10.49 -13.68 -2.48
CA LEU A 135 11.38 -12.88 -3.32
C LEU A 135 12.77 -12.72 -2.72
N PHE A 136 12.86 -12.60 -1.38
CA PHE A 136 14.12 -12.45 -0.63
C PHE A 136 14.23 -13.50 0.49
N PRO A 137 14.35 -14.81 0.18
CA PRO A 137 14.19 -15.90 1.15
C PRO A 137 15.24 -15.89 2.28
N THR A 138 16.39 -15.25 2.09
CA THR A 138 17.48 -15.14 3.08
C THR A 138 17.47 -13.86 3.88
N ASP A 139 16.60 -12.89 3.54
CA ASP A 139 16.51 -11.64 4.26
C ASP A 139 15.67 -11.80 5.55
N ALA A 140 16.19 -11.30 6.68
CA ALA A 140 15.53 -11.41 7.96
C ALA A 140 14.21 -10.60 8.03
N ARG A 141 14.12 -9.51 7.26
CA ARG A 141 12.98 -8.57 7.26
C ARG A 141 11.91 -8.92 6.22
N ARG A 142 12.09 -9.96 5.40
CA ARG A 142 11.20 -10.35 4.31
C ARG A 142 9.72 -10.57 4.68
N ASN A 143 9.44 -10.91 5.94
CA ASN A 143 8.09 -11.12 6.46
C ASN A 143 7.43 -9.84 6.98
N GLN A 144 8.18 -8.75 7.04
CA GLN A 144 7.80 -7.46 7.60
C GLN A 144 7.69 -6.38 6.51
N CYS A 145 7.90 -6.78 5.26
CA CYS A 145 7.91 -5.90 4.10
C CYS A 145 6.87 -6.35 3.07
N PHE A 146 6.04 -5.43 2.60
CA PHE A 146 5.12 -5.68 1.50
C PHE A 146 5.85 -5.93 0.18
N ASN A 147 5.35 -6.89 -0.59
CA ASN A 147 5.86 -7.23 -1.91
C ASN A 147 5.34 -6.23 -2.96
N ILE A 148 5.96 -5.06 -3.01
CA ILE A 148 5.67 -4.03 -4.02
C ILE A 148 6.29 -4.32 -5.40
N PHE A 149 7.09 -5.40 -5.52
CA PHE A 149 7.90 -5.71 -6.70
C PHE A 149 7.17 -6.59 -7.71
N THR A 150 6.53 -7.65 -7.24
CA THR A 150 6.00 -8.72 -8.11
C THR A 150 4.55 -9.09 -7.80
N ASN A 151 3.96 -8.55 -6.72
CA ASN A 151 2.56 -8.79 -6.37
C ASN A 151 1.76 -7.48 -6.47
N PRO A 152 1.03 -7.26 -7.57
CA PRO A 152 0.21 -6.04 -7.74
C PRO A 152 -0.89 -5.90 -6.69
N GLU A 153 -1.50 -7.01 -6.24
CA GLU A 153 -2.56 -6.98 -5.22
C GLU A 153 -2.02 -6.54 -3.86
N ALA A 154 -0.81 -7.02 -3.49
CA ALA A 154 -0.13 -6.57 -2.28
C ALA A 154 0.20 -5.08 -2.31
N ARG A 155 0.68 -4.60 -3.48
CA ARG A 155 0.96 -3.18 -3.69
C ARG A 155 -0.31 -2.33 -3.64
N GLU A 156 -1.38 -2.77 -4.28
CA GLU A 156 -2.67 -2.09 -4.28
C GLU A 156 -3.26 -2.02 -2.86
N PHE A 157 -3.23 -3.13 -2.11
CA PHE A 157 -3.67 -3.16 -0.72
C PHE A 157 -2.91 -2.14 0.14
N LEU A 158 -1.58 -2.10 0.02
CA LEU A 158 -0.75 -1.15 0.78
C LEU A 158 -1.06 0.30 0.39
N VAL A 159 -1.22 0.60 -0.90
CA VAL A 159 -1.60 1.93 -1.39
C VAL A 159 -2.97 2.34 -0.83
N ASN A 160 -3.95 1.43 -0.82
CA ASN A 160 -5.28 1.70 -0.28
C ASN A 160 -5.24 1.96 1.23
N LEU A 161 -4.46 1.18 1.99
CA LEU A 161 -4.26 1.40 3.43
C LEU A 161 -3.61 2.77 3.70
N MET A 162 -2.56 3.13 2.97
CA MET A 162 -1.92 4.44 3.08
C MET A 162 -2.88 5.57 2.72
N THR A 163 -3.66 5.39 1.65
CA THR A 163 -4.63 6.38 1.18
C THR A 163 -5.71 6.66 2.23
N GLU A 164 -6.24 5.65 2.91
CA GLU A 164 -7.23 5.83 4.00
C GLU A 164 -6.73 6.87 5.03
N PHE A 165 -5.47 6.74 5.45
CA PHE A 165 -4.92 7.64 6.46
C PHE A 165 -4.46 8.98 5.89
N ILE A 166 -3.90 9.01 4.68
CA ILE A 166 -3.55 10.27 4.02
C ILE A 166 -4.80 11.15 3.86
N GLU A 167 -5.92 10.57 3.45
CA GLU A 167 -7.20 11.27 3.34
C GLU A 167 -7.71 11.74 4.71
N PHE A 168 -7.73 10.87 5.70
CA PHE A 168 -8.18 11.20 7.05
C PHE A 168 -7.38 12.36 7.67
N PHE A 169 -6.05 12.32 7.58
CA PHE A 169 -5.21 13.37 8.17
C PHE A 169 -5.19 14.66 7.35
N GLY A 170 -5.33 14.56 6.03
CA GLY A 170 -5.54 15.73 5.17
C GLY A 170 -6.83 16.48 5.53
N ASP A 171 -7.94 15.75 5.72
CA ASP A 171 -9.21 16.32 6.17
C ASP A 171 -9.12 16.92 7.58
N ALA A 172 -8.32 16.31 8.46
CA ALA A 172 -8.08 16.84 9.80
C ALA A 172 -7.17 18.09 9.80
N GLY A 173 -6.69 18.54 8.64
CA GLY A 173 -5.91 19.77 8.48
C GLY A 173 -4.42 19.61 8.80
N CYS A 174 -3.89 18.39 8.82
CA CYS A 174 -2.45 18.15 8.91
C CYS A 174 -1.75 18.67 7.64
N LYS A 175 -0.52 19.16 7.80
CA LYS A 175 0.24 19.77 6.68
C LYS A 175 1.31 18.85 6.12
N HIS A 176 1.72 17.83 6.87
CA HIS A 176 2.75 16.88 6.50
C HIS A 176 2.29 15.47 6.84
N PHE A 177 2.83 14.49 6.09
CA PHE A 177 2.59 13.06 6.32
C PHE A 177 3.87 12.28 6.06
N ASN A 178 4.34 11.47 7.03
CA ASN A 178 5.49 10.60 6.86
C ASN A 178 5.05 9.24 6.31
N ILE A 179 5.59 8.86 5.16
CA ILE A 179 5.22 7.68 4.37
C ILE A 179 6.15 6.48 4.60
N GLY A 180 7.01 6.53 5.61
CA GLY A 180 7.94 5.46 5.97
C GLY A 180 9.22 5.47 5.15
N GLY A 181 9.69 4.30 4.74
CA GLY A 181 10.87 4.13 3.88
C GLY A 181 12.12 3.61 4.57
N ASP A 182 12.06 3.39 5.89
CA ASP A 182 13.17 2.87 6.65
C ASP A 182 13.22 1.35 6.62
N GLU A 183 14.42 0.85 6.70
CA GLU A 183 14.81 -0.54 7.03
C GLU A 183 13.94 -1.65 6.39
N PHE A 184 13.28 -1.40 5.26
CA PHE A 184 12.29 -2.34 4.76
C PHE A 184 12.90 -3.68 4.28
N LEU A 185 14.19 -3.71 3.89
CA LEU A 185 14.97 -4.94 3.70
C LEU A 185 16.40 -4.73 4.20
N ALA A 186 17.03 -5.80 4.69
CA ALA A 186 18.31 -5.71 5.38
C ALA A 186 19.53 -5.55 4.46
N LYS A 187 19.37 -5.80 3.14
CA LYS A 187 20.49 -5.79 2.17
C LYS A 187 20.12 -5.07 0.89
N PHE A 188 20.10 -3.76 0.96
CA PHE A 188 19.82 -2.92 -0.22
C PHE A 188 20.79 -3.17 -1.40
N SER A 189 22.06 -3.51 -1.15
CA SER A 189 23.04 -3.80 -2.20
C SER A 189 22.73 -5.04 -3.07
N SER A 190 21.69 -5.80 -2.74
CA SER A 190 21.27 -6.97 -3.52
C SER A 190 20.12 -6.72 -4.48
N PHE A 191 19.59 -5.50 -4.54
CA PHE A 191 18.53 -5.15 -5.49
C PHE A 191 19.08 -4.95 -6.91
N SER A 192 18.27 -5.30 -7.90
CA SER A 192 18.50 -4.88 -9.28
C SER A 192 18.15 -3.39 -9.47
N ASN A 193 18.70 -2.77 -10.54
CA ASN A 193 18.33 -1.39 -10.87
C ASN A 193 16.81 -1.23 -11.11
N GLU A 194 16.15 -2.25 -11.67
CA GLU A 194 14.70 -2.27 -11.83
C GLU A 194 13.99 -2.22 -10.47
N GLN A 195 14.45 -2.99 -9.49
CA GLN A 195 13.87 -2.98 -8.15
C GLN A 195 14.06 -1.63 -7.44
N TYR A 196 15.23 -0.99 -7.59
CA TYR A 196 15.42 0.39 -7.12
C TYR A 196 14.46 1.36 -7.79
N GLY A 197 14.27 1.24 -9.10
CA GLY A 197 13.30 2.03 -9.83
C GLY A 197 11.86 1.82 -9.34
N GLN A 198 11.48 0.58 -9.03
CA GLN A 198 10.16 0.25 -8.48
C GLN A 198 9.95 0.88 -7.09
N ILE A 199 10.99 0.90 -6.24
CA ILE A 199 10.97 1.57 -4.94
C ILE A 199 10.72 3.07 -5.12
N MET A 200 11.50 3.74 -6.00
CA MET A 200 11.31 5.17 -6.27
C MET A 200 9.92 5.46 -6.81
N THR A 201 9.43 4.65 -7.74
CA THR A 201 8.08 4.78 -8.30
C THR A 201 7.03 4.65 -7.21
N TYR A 202 7.18 3.69 -6.29
CA TYR A 202 6.25 3.52 -5.16
C TYR A 202 6.21 4.78 -4.29
N PHE A 203 7.37 5.32 -3.88
CA PHE A 203 7.41 6.53 -3.05
C PHE A 203 6.88 7.77 -3.78
N ASN A 204 7.13 7.89 -5.07
CA ASN A 204 6.58 8.98 -5.88
C ASN A 204 5.05 8.88 -6.00
N ASP A 205 4.50 7.67 -6.15
CA ASP A 205 3.04 7.46 -6.21
C ASP A 205 2.37 7.84 -4.88
N ILE A 206 2.94 7.39 -3.73
CA ILE A 206 2.40 7.77 -2.41
C ILE A 206 2.61 9.27 -2.15
N SER A 207 3.77 9.84 -2.51
CA SER A 207 4.03 11.28 -2.44
C SER A 207 2.97 12.09 -3.19
N LYS A 208 2.61 11.63 -4.38
CA LYS A 208 1.55 12.26 -5.17
C LYS A 208 0.21 12.25 -4.42
N ILE A 209 -0.17 11.11 -3.81
CA ILE A 209 -1.42 11.01 -3.04
C ILE A 209 -1.40 11.98 -1.85
N VAL A 210 -0.27 12.10 -1.13
CA VAL A 210 -0.11 13.05 -0.03
C VAL A 210 -0.31 14.49 -0.52
N LYS A 211 0.32 14.85 -1.64
CA LYS A 211 0.21 16.20 -2.22
C LYS A 211 -1.20 16.51 -2.74
N ASP A 212 -1.86 15.53 -3.36
CA ASP A 212 -3.23 15.65 -3.83
C ASP A 212 -4.22 15.89 -2.66
N ASN A 213 -3.85 15.52 -1.44
CA ASN A 213 -4.60 15.77 -0.21
C ASN A 213 -4.09 17.01 0.57
N GLY A 214 -3.35 17.89 -0.08
CA GLY A 214 -2.93 19.19 0.47
C GLY A 214 -1.80 19.13 1.49
N MET A 215 -1.12 18.00 1.62
CA MET A 215 -0.01 17.81 2.55
C MET A 215 1.34 17.69 1.83
N THR A 216 2.42 17.88 2.58
CA THR A 216 3.79 17.64 2.11
C THR A 216 4.26 16.25 2.59
N PRO A 217 4.78 15.40 1.70
CA PRO A 217 5.28 14.08 2.07
C PRO A 217 6.61 14.16 2.83
N ARG A 218 6.78 13.30 3.83
CA ARG A 218 8.04 13.01 4.51
C ARG A 218 8.40 11.54 4.34
N ALA A 219 9.70 11.21 4.33
CA ALA A 219 10.14 9.81 4.32
C ALA A 219 11.49 9.65 5.00
N TRP A 220 11.78 8.44 5.51
CA TRP A 220 13.07 8.08 6.07
C TRP A 220 14.11 7.91 4.97
N ASN A 221 15.35 8.29 5.24
CA ASN A 221 16.39 8.41 4.21
C ASN A 221 16.96 7.08 3.72
N ASP A 222 17.05 6.05 4.55
CA ASP A 222 17.84 4.86 4.28
C ASP A 222 17.25 3.91 3.25
N GLY A 223 15.96 4.07 2.89
CA GLY A 223 15.31 3.37 1.79
C GLY A 223 15.28 4.12 0.46
N LEU A 224 15.84 5.33 0.38
CA LEU A 224 15.70 6.23 -0.75
C LEU A 224 17.05 6.50 -1.46
N LEU A 225 17.03 6.82 -2.76
CA LEU A 225 18.20 7.16 -3.59
C LEU A 225 19.33 6.11 -3.48
N PHE A 226 19.00 4.83 -3.65
CA PHE A 226 19.97 3.75 -3.64
C PHE A 226 20.43 3.38 -5.06
N GLY A 227 21.76 3.24 -5.26
CA GLY A 227 22.33 2.63 -6.45
C GLY A 227 22.18 3.44 -7.75
N ASP A 228 22.57 2.80 -8.87
CA ASP A 228 22.37 3.29 -10.24
C ASP A 228 21.01 2.84 -10.75
N TYR A 229 20.03 3.76 -10.77
CA TYR A 229 18.65 3.53 -11.26
C TYR A 229 18.37 4.45 -12.46
N GLU A 230 19.02 4.15 -13.56
CA GLU A 230 18.88 4.94 -14.80
C GLU A 230 17.41 5.00 -15.25
N GLY A 231 16.89 6.23 -15.39
CA GLY A 231 15.52 6.49 -15.83
C GLY A 231 14.48 6.67 -14.71
N TYR A 232 14.86 6.58 -13.45
CA TYR A 232 13.98 6.84 -12.29
C TYR A 232 14.49 8.02 -11.47
N THR A 233 13.59 8.81 -10.91
CA THR A 233 13.91 9.94 -10.04
C THR A 233 13.05 9.90 -8.79
N LEU A 234 13.60 10.32 -7.65
CA LEU A 234 12.82 10.56 -6.44
C LEU A 234 12.15 11.94 -6.53
N ASP A 235 10.90 12.04 -6.10
CA ASP A 235 10.18 13.29 -6.00
C ASP A 235 10.91 14.26 -5.04
N SER A 236 11.27 15.42 -5.54
CA SER A 236 12.01 16.46 -4.80
C SER A 236 11.17 17.14 -3.72
N ASP A 237 9.85 17.00 -3.74
CA ASP A 237 8.97 17.55 -2.72
C ASP A 237 8.95 16.70 -1.43
N ILE A 238 9.51 15.47 -1.44
CA ILE A 238 9.65 14.65 -0.24
C ILE A 238 10.68 15.30 0.71
N GLU A 239 10.25 15.67 1.91
CA GLU A 239 11.13 16.08 3.00
C GLU A 239 11.77 14.87 3.66
N VAL A 240 13.09 14.79 3.66
CA VAL A 240 13.85 13.61 4.06
C VAL A 240 14.20 13.62 5.55
N CYS A 241 13.65 12.68 6.30
CA CYS A 241 14.00 12.41 7.70
C CYS A 241 15.32 11.63 7.75
N TYR A 242 16.44 12.34 7.95
CA TYR A 242 17.78 11.76 7.88
C TYR A 242 18.23 11.27 9.25
N TRP A 243 18.20 9.94 9.47
CA TRP A 243 18.51 9.33 10.78
C TRP A 243 19.79 8.50 10.79
N ALA A 244 20.05 7.73 9.76
CA ALA A 244 21.15 6.79 9.65
C ALA A 244 21.86 6.91 8.30
N ALA A 245 23.10 6.44 8.22
CA ALA A 245 23.90 6.37 7.00
C ALA A 245 24.56 4.98 6.86
N PRO A 246 23.76 3.89 6.70
CA PRO A 246 24.32 2.59 6.44
C PRO A 246 25.13 2.58 5.13
N GLU A 247 25.98 1.57 4.96
CA GLU A 247 26.79 1.43 3.75
C GLU A 247 25.94 1.51 2.48
N ASN A 248 26.31 2.39 1.55
CA ASN A 248 25.64 2.70 0.29
C ASN A 248 24.35 3.55 0.41
N CYS A 249 24.04 4.11 1.58
CA CYS A 249 22.96 5.08 1.72
C CYS A 249 23.36 6.42 1.10
N ALA A 250 22.39 7.11 0.50
CA ALA A 250 22.60 8.47 -0.02
C ALA A 250 22.98 9.44 1.10
N SER A 251 23.91 10.35 0.81
CA SER A 251 24.30 11.39 1.73
C SER A 251 23.28 12.54 1.77
N VAL A 252 23.36 13.40 2.78
CA VAL A 252 22.58 14.65 2.80
C VAL A 252 22.81 15.46 1.52
N ALA A 253 24.06 15.51 1.03
CA ALA A 253 24.40 16.21 -0.19
C ALA A 253 23.72 15.63 -1.45
N ASP A 254 23.53 14.31 -1.50
CA ASP A 254 22.84 13.63 -2.61
C ASP A 254 21.35 14.00 -2.63
N PHE A 255 20.68 14.01 -1.47
CA PHE A 255 19.29 14.45 -1.35
C PHE A 255 19.11 15.92 -1.73
N VAL A 256 20.01 16.78 -1.26
CA VAL A 256 20.01 18.20 -1.63
C VAL A 256 20.25 18.39 -3.13
N ALA A 257 21.15 17.61 -3.74
CA ALA A 257 21.38 17.66 -5.18
C ALA A 257 20.14 17.20 -5.99
N ASN A 258 19.33 16.30 -5.44
CA ASN A 258 18.02 15.92 -6.02
C ASN A 258 16.94 16.99 -5.80
N GLY A 259 17.17 17.99 -4.95
CA GLY A 259 16.24 19.07 -4.63
C GLY A 259 15.44 18.89 -3.34
N ASN A 260 15.67 17.81 -2.59
CA ASN A 260 14.97 17.53 -1.34
C ASN A 260 15.47 18.42 -0.19
N LYS A 261 14.57 18.80 0.72
CA LYS A 261 14.91 19.33 2.04
C LYS A 261 15.17 18.18 3.03
N VAL A 262 15.96 18.45 4.09
CA VAL A 262 16.35 17.44 5.06
C VAL A 262 16.04 17.85 6.49
N ILE A 263 15.60 16.87 7.28
CA ILE A 263 15.32 17.01 8.71
C ILE A 263 16.30 16.13 9.48
N ASN A 264 16.94 16.68 10.49
CA ASN A 264 17.94 16.00 11.28
C ASN A 264 17.30 15.11 12.35
N TYR A 265 17.45 13.79 12.19
CA TYR A 265 17.04 12.75 13.13
C TYR A 265 18.24 11.98 13.68
N SER A 266 19.42 12.57 13.70
CA SER A 266 20.68 11.90 14.10
C SER A 266 20.50 10.90 15.23
N ASP A 267 20.67 9.62 14.98
CA ASP A 267 20.51 8.53 15.95
C ASP A 267 21.52 8.64 17.13
N VAL A 268 22.64 9.33 16.92
CA VAL A 268 23.67 9.58 17.95
C VAL A 268 23.19 10.57 19.02
N TYR A 269 22.37 11.56 18.64
CA TYR A 269 21.98 12.67 19.54
C TYR A 269 20.48 12.75 19.79
N MET A 270 19.67 12.35 18.82
CA MET A 270 18.24 12.65 18.79
C MET A 270 17.38 11.44 19.19
N TYR A 271 17.97 10.26 19.45
CA TYR A 271 17.24 9.04 19.77
C TYR A 271 17.20 8.75 21.27
N TYR A 272 16.01 8.48 21.77
CA TYR A 272 15.74 7.83 23.02
C TYR A 272 15.03 6.51 22.76
N VAL A 273 15.74 5.40 22.91
CA VAL A 273 15.22 4.08 22.58
C VAL A 273 14.95 3.28 23.85
N LEU A 274 13.71 2.81 24.02
CA LEU A 274 13.33 1.93 25.12
C LEU A 274 13.86 0.53 24.83
N SER A 275 15.12 0.31 25.19
CA SER A 275 15.74 -1.02 25.15
C SER A 275 16.97 -1.04 26.05
N TRP A 276 17.27 -2.22 26.61
CA TRP A 276 18.45 -2.38 27.48
C TRP A 276 19.74 -1.98 26.76
N TRP A 277 19.91 -2.38 25.52
CA TRP A 277 21.13 -2.13 24.76
C TRP A 277 21.36 -0.63 24.52
N TRP A 278 20.34 0.07 24.07
CA TRP A 278 20.39 1.51 23.78
C TRP A 278 20.60 2.34 25.06
N GLN A 279 19.87 2.03 26.12
CA GLN A 279 20.00 2.75 27.41
C GLN A 279 21.38 2.64 28.03
N THR A 280 22.07 1.53 27.79
CA THR A 280 23.40 1.30 28.36
C THR A 280 24.55 1.75 27.46
N ASN A 281 24.34 1.87 26.15
CA ASN A 281 25.46 2.07 25.21
C ASN A 281 25.35 3.34 24.35
N ALA A 282 24.17 3.85 24.04
CA ALA A 282 23.99 4.86 23.00
C ALA A 282 23.16 6.09 23.38
N VAL A 283 22.22 5.99 24.33
CA VAL A 283 21.31 7.10 24.61
C VAL A 283 22.06 8.33 25.14
N PRO A 284 22.00 9.47 24.45
CA PRO A 284 22.70 10.70 24.89
C PRO A 284 21.94 11.34 26.05
N GLU A 285 22.70 11.91 27.02
CA GLU A 285 22.15 12.76 28.06
C GLU A 285 21.93 14.19 27.56
N GLY A 286 21.15 14.98 28.31
CA GLY A 286 20.85 16.35 27.92
C GLY A 286 22.10 17.25 27.79
N ASP A 287 23.13 17.03 28.61
CA ASP A 287 24.41 17.73 28.53
C ASP A 287 25.16 17.44 27.23
N ARG A 288 25.14 16.18 26.77
CA ARG A 288 25.77 15.79 25.51
C ARG A 288 25.07 16.43 24.31
N ILE A 289 23.72 16.41 24.27
CA ILE A 289 22.96 17.11 23.25
C ILE A 289 23.29 18.60 23.27
N TYR A 290 23.26 19.22 24.42
CA TYR A 290 23.51 20.64 24.61
C TYR A 290 24.90 21.09 24.17
N ASN A 291 25.95 20.31 24.48
CA ASN A 291 27.33 20.68 24.20
C ASN A 291 27.83 20.28 22.84
N GLU A 292 27.28 19.19 22.24
CA GLU A 292 27.86 18.57 21.06
C GLU A 292 27.02 18.66 19.82
N TRP A 293 25.68 18.81 19.93
CA TRP A 293 24.77 18.80 18.80
C TRP A 293 24.26 20.18 18.41
N HIS A 294 23.96 20.36 17.13
CA HIS A 294 23.21 21.49 16.55
C HIS A 294 22.47 21.01 15.28
N PRO A 295 21.44 21.76 14.80
CA PRO A 295 20.61 21.35 13.67
C PRO A 295 21.36 20.94 12.40
N GLY A 296 22.51 21.57 12.11
CA GLY A 296 23.34 21.25 10.96
C GLY A 296 24.25 20.03 11.13
N LYS A 297 24.29 19.38 12.31
CA LYS A 297 25.19 18.25 12.58
C LYS A 297 24.47 16.92 12.41
N PHE A 298 24.62 16.34 11.23
CA PHE A 298 24.10 15.01 10.87
C PHE A 298 25.14 13.93 11.20
N SER A 299 25.12 13.44 12.43
CA SER A 299 25.99 12.36 12.90
C SER A 299 25.15 11.13 13.21
N ASN A 300 25.61 9.95 12.80
CA ASN A 300 24.94 8.69 13.05
C ASN A 300 25.91 7.57 13.40
N LEU A 301 25.39 6.51 14.05
CA LEU A 301 26.17 5.37 14.51
C LEU A 301 26.77 4.55 13.36
N SER A 302 26.11 4.57 12.20
CA SER A 302 26.40 3.73 11.04
C SER A 302 27.21 4.43 9.94
N GLY A 303 27.48 5.75 10.03
CA GLY A 303 28.05 6.48 8.91
C GLY A 303 28.93 7.67 9.27
N THR A 304 29.34 8.41 8.24
CA THR A 304 30.18 9.59 8.38
C THR A 304 29.36 10.81 8.74
N ALA A 305 29.82 11.59 9.73
CA ALA A 305 29.20 12.85 10.10
C ALA A 305 29.23 13.85 8.94
N GLN A 306 28.12 14.53 8.71
CA GLN A 306 28.00 15.67 7.78
C GLN A 306 27.61 16.89 8.61
N THR A 307 28.31 18.02 8.44
CA THR A 307 28.08 19.20 9.26
C THR A 307 27.89 20.42 8.36
N PHE A 308 26.87 21.21 8.66
CA PHE A 308 26.55 22.49 8.04
C PHE A 308 26.54 23.56 9.14
N GLU A 309 27.28 24.62 8.91
CA GLU A 309 27.47 25.69 9.89
C GLU A 309 26.35 26.74 9.82
N GLU A 310 26.14 27.47 10.89
CA GLU A 310 25.21 28.60 10.97
C GLU A 310 25.73 29.81 10.17
N PRO A 311 24.87 30.57 9.43
CA PRO A 311 23.44 30.34 9.27
C PRO A 311 23.17 29.11 8.43
N TYR A 312 22.26 28.25 8.93
CA TYR A 312 21.97 26.99 8.27
C TYR A 312 21.39 27.20 6.88
N PRO A 313 21.81 26.38 5.89
CA PRO A 313 21.19 26.40 4.57
C PRO A 313 19.68 26.14 4.65
N GLU A 314 18.89 26.77 3.76
CA GLU A 314 17.42 26.64 3.74
C GLU A 314 16.91 25.21 3.61
N TYR A 315 17.70 24.31 3.00
CA TYR A 315 17.34 22.90 2.91
C TYR A 315 17.52 22.12 4.23
N VAL A 316 18.21 22.66 5.24
CA VAL A 316 18.29 22.11 6.60
C VAL A 316 17.12 22.67 7.40
N MET A 317 16.01 21.94 7.43
CA MET A 317 14.77 22.43 8.05
C MET A 317 14.84 22.53 9.58
N GLY A 318 15.68 21.72 10.21
CA GLY A 318 15.78 21.62 11.66
C GLY A 318 15.97 20.19 12.12
N GLY A 319 15.40 19.83 13.26
CA GLY A 319 15.55 18.47 13.83
C GLY A 319 14.32 17.94 14.55
N SER A 320 14.34 16.64 14.80
CA SER A 320 13.31 15.95 15.57
C SER A 320 13.94 15.04 16.61
N TYR A 321 13.54 15.19 17.85
CA TYR A 321 13.91 14.29 18.94
C TYR A 321 12.99 13.07 18.93
N ALA A 322 13.53 11.87 18.80
CA ALA A 322 12.75 10.66 18.62
C ALA A 322 12.75 9.76 19.87
N VAL A 323 11.57 9.33 20.27
CA VAL A 323 11.34 8.29 21.27
C VAL A 323 10.88 7.03 20.56
N TRP A 324 11.76 6.01 20.54
CA TRP A 324 11.50 4.70 19.98
C TRP A 324 11.24 3.67 21.05
N CYS A 325 10.39 2.72 20.81
CA CYS A 325 9.89 1.78 21.82
C CYS A 325 10.16 0.32 21.45
N ASP A 326 11.41 -0.02 21.11
CA ASP A 326 11.86 -1.37 20.72
C ASP A 326 11.52 -2.44 21.77
N ASP A 327 11.61 -2.10 23.05
CA ASP A 327 11.03 -2.86 24.16
C ASP A 327 9.98 -2.02 24.88
N PRO A 328 8.69 -2.11 24.50
CA PRO A 328 7.64 -1.24 25.01
C PRO A 328 7.41 -1.36 26.52
N ASN A 329 7.85 -2.47 27.14
CA ASN A 329 7.69 -2.74 28.56
C ASN A 329 8.92 -2.36 29.39
N TYR A 330 9.99 -1.89 28.74
CA TYR A 330 11.24 -1.53 29.42
C TYR A 330 11.04 -0.40 30.43
N GLU A 331 10.17 0.56 30.14
CA GLU A 331 9.86 1.70 30.99
C GLU A 331 8.37 2.04 30.99
N SER A 332 7.90 2.60 32.13
CA SER A 332 6.56 3.20 32.22
C SER A 332 6.50 4.56 31.50
N GLU A 333 5.29 5.04 31.18
CA GLU A 333 5.07 6.40 30.65
C GLU A 333 5.74 7.47 31.51
N GLN A 334 5.60 7.36 32.84
CA GLN A 334 6.20 8.32 33.78
C GLN A 334 7.73 8.28 33.75
N SER A 335 8.33 7.09 33.63
CA SER A 335 9.78 6.97 33.51
C SER A 335 10.31 7.61 32.23
N VAL A 336 9.62 7.39 31.10
CA VAL A 336 9.97 8.04 29.82
C VAL A 336 9.87 9.55 29.95
N GLU A 337 8.74 10.05 30.50
CA GLU A 337 8.50 11.48 30.71
C GLU A 337 9.59 12.16 31.55
N ASP A 338 10.03 11.52 32.63
CA ASP A 338 11.08 12.06 33.50
C ASP A 338 12.45 12.07 32.81
N LYS A 339 12.77 11.02 32.10
CA LYS A 339 14.07 10.87 31.43
C LYS A 339 14.25 11.76 30.20
N ILE A 340 13.21 12.01 29.43
CA ILE A 340 13.28 12.92 28.28
C ILE A 340 13.26 14.40 28.67
N TYR A 341 12.93 14.73 29.91
CA TYR A 341 12.70 16.11 30.37
C TYR A 341 13.83 17.09 30.05
N HIS A 342 15.07 16.79 30.40
CA HIS A 342 16.21 17.66 30.10
C HIS A 342 16.69 17.52 28.67
N ARG A 343 16.51 16.34 28.06
CA ARG A 343 16.93 16.05 26.68
C ARG A 343 16.14 16.88 25.68
N THR A 344 14.81 16.87 25.80
CA THR A 344 13.94 17.67 24.90
C THR A 344 14.20 19.16 25.04
N ARG A 345 14.48 19.64 26.24
CA ARG A 345 14.79 21.05 26.48
C ARG A 345 16.15 21.46 25.93
N ALA A 346 17.14 20.59 26.01
CA ALA A 346 18.44 20.81 25.39
C ALA A 346 18.29 20.86 23.85
N THR A 347 17.53 19.93 23.28
CA THR A 347 17.24 19.92 21.84
C THR A 347 16.50 21.18 21.39
N ALA A 348 15.44 21.59 22.13
CA ALA A 348 14.68 22.80 21.83
C ALA A 348 15.59 24.06 21.87
N TYR A 349 16.45 24.16 22.87
CA TYR A 349 17.39 25.28 23.01
C TYR A 349 18.34 25.36 21.78
N LYS A 350 18.89 24.22 21.37
CA LYS A 350 19.81 24.14 20.22
C LYS A 350 19.15 24.46 18.89
N MET A 351 17.85 24.23 18.75
CA MET A 351 17.07 24.59 17.56
C MET A 351 16.57 26.04 17.58
N TRP A 352 16.54 26.66 18.75
CA TRP A 352 16.08 28.03 18.93
C TRP A 352 17.21 29.04 18.94
N ASN A 353 18.34 28.70 19.56
CA ASN A 353 19.48 29.58 19.70
C ASN A 353 20.77 28.77 19.89
N ALA A 354 21.39 28.38 18.81
CA ALA A 354 22.57 27.50 18.79
C ALA A 354 23.91 28.26 18.78
N ASN A 355 23.90 29.60 18.95
CA ASN A 355 25.09 30.44 18.78
C ASN A 355 26.15 30.24 19.88
N ASP A 356 27.36 30.81 19.63
CA ASP A 356 28.56 30.66 20.46
C ASP A 356 28.49 31.25 21.89
N ASN A 357 27.41 31.93 22.25
CA ASN A 357 27.27 32.58 23.55
C ASN A 357 26.36 31.78 24.50
N GLN A 358 26.20 30.49 24.32
CA GLN A 358 25.42 29.67 25.22
C GLN A 358 26.06 29.56 26.59
N PRO A 359 25.27 29.59 27.71
CA PRO A 359 25.82 29.40 29.06
C PRO A 359 26.30 27.96 29.26
N ASP A 360 27.08 27.73 30.33
CA ASP A 360 27.43 26.36 30.75
C ASP A 360 26.14 25.51 30.97
N TYR A 361 26.21 24.22 30.70
CA TYR A 361 25.06 23.30 30.84
C TYR A 361 24.43 23.35 32.25
N ASP A 362 25.21 23.45 33.32
CA ASP A 362 24.68 23.52 34.68
C ASP A 362 23.83 24.78 34.92
N VAL A 363 24.21 25.90 34.31
CA VAL A 363 23.44 27.16 34.35
C VAL A 363 22.14 27.01 33.53
N PHE A 364 22.24 26.45 32.35
CA PHE A 364 21.07 26.12 31.53
C PHE A 364 20.11 25.20 32.26
N LYS A 365 20.62 24.09 32.83
CA LYS A 365 19.84 23.10 33.57
C LYS A 365 19.12 23.72 34.75
N ALA A 366 19.82 24.57 35.56
CA ALA A 366 19.20 25.27 36.67
C ALA A 366 18.08 26.22 36.24
N ALA A 367 18.23 26.91 35.10
CA ALA A 367 17.17 27.74 34.53
C ALA A 367 15.96 26.91 34.06
N VAL A 368 16.22 25.78 33.42
CA VAL A 368 15.19 24.81 33.01
C VAL A 368 14.41 24.25 34.19
N ASP A 369 15.12 23.83 35.27
CA ASP A 369 14.51 23.32 36.49
C ASP A 369 13.63 24.39 37.16
N LYS A 370 14.07 25.67 37.16
CA LYS A 370 13.30 26.82 37.68
C LYS A 370 12.09 27.13 36.79
N LEU A 371 12.24 27.00 35.47
CA LEU A 371 11.16 27.20 34.50
C LEU A 371 10.06 26.13 34.68
N GLY A 372 10.47 24.87 34.84
CA GLY A 372 9.61 23.72 35.05
C GLY A 372 8.80 23.37 33.79
N ARG A 373 7.77 22.55 34.01
CA ARG A 373 6.82 22.15 32.93
C ARG A 373 5.82 23.27 32.68
N THR A 374 5.07 23.10 31.58
CA THR A 374 3.99 24.01 31.20
C THR A 374 3.00 24.20 32.35
N PRO A 375 2.45 25.40 32.55
CA PRO A 375 1.30 25.59 33.44
C PRO A 375 0.16 24.63 33.04
N GLY A 376 -0.49 24.01 34.03
CA GLY A 376 -1.57 23.06 33.77
C GLY A 376 -1.13 21.67 33.22
N PHE A 377 0.15 21.32 33.28
CA PHE A 377 0.70 20.05 32.79
C PHE A 377 -0.01 18.81 33.33
N ASN A 378 -0.33 18.80 34.63
CA ASN A 378 -1.03 17.70 35.31
C ASN A 378 -2.54 17.91 35.42
N GLU A 379 -3.04 19.01 34.90
CA GLU A 379 -4.49 19.24 34.85
C GLU A 379 -5.07 18.34 33.76
N ALA A 380 -6.00 17.48 34.17
CA ALA A 380 -6.82 16.74 33.21
C ALA A 380 -7.47 17.76 32.25
N LEU A 381 -7.58 17.40 30.97
CA LEU A 381 -8.49 18.12 30.11
C LEU A 381 -9.86 18.04 30.77
N PRO A 382 -10.60 19.14 30.93
CA PRO A 382 -11.96 19.04 31.38
C PRO A 382 -12.68 18.08 30.42
N ALA A 383 -13.37 17.07 30.97
CA ALA A 383 -14.21 16.22 30.14
C ALA A 383 -15.20 17.13 29.39
N PRO A 384 -15.57 16.86 28.15
CA PRO A 384 -16.57 17.61 27.45
C PRO A 384 -17.80 17.73 28.35
N GLY A 385 -18.10 18.95 28.88
CA GLY A 385 -19.18 19.20 29.82
C GLY A 385 -18.82 19.20 31.33
N GLU A 386 -17.55 18.99 31.74
CA GLU A 386 -17.14 19.26 33.13
C GLU A 386 -16.95 20.75 33.37
N VAL A 387 -17.81 21.26 34.23
CA VAL A 387 -17.82 22.66 34.66
C VAL A 387 -16.71 22.90 35.67
N PHE A 388 -15.92 23.97 35.51
CA PHE A 388 -15.17 24.56 36.64
C PHE A 388 -16.19 24.85 37.75
N GLN A 389 -16.16 24.08 38.84
CA GLN A 389 -17.04 24.30 39.99
C GLN A 389 -16.53 25.47 40.85
N GLY A 390 -16.74 26.68 40.38
CA GLY A 390 -16.78 27.87 41.22
C GLY A 390 -18.21 28.37 41.23
N GLU A 391 -18.72 28.86 42.36
CA GLU A 391 -20.12 29.25 42.52
C GLU A 391 -20.66 30.33 41.55
N ASP A 392 -19.85 30.79 40.57
CA ASP A 392 -20.20 31.87 39.65
C ASP A 392 -19.67 31.66 38.22
N THR A 393 -19.50 30.41 37.77
CA THR A 393 -18.98 30.09 36.44
C THR A 393 -20.09 29.67 35.49
N ALA A 394 -19.93 30.02 34.20
CA ALA A 394 -20.81 29.69 33.10
C ALA A 394 -20.02 29.12 31.95
N THR A 395 -20.67 28.35 31.07
CA THR A 395 -20.06 27.79 29.85
C THR A 395 -20.81 28.26 28.62
N VAL A 396 -20.05 28.47 27.53
CA VAL A 396 -20.60 28.57 26.18
C VAL A 396 -20.04 27.43 25.34
N THR A 397 -20.91 26.54 24.87
CA THR A 397 -20.58 25.48 23.93
C THR A 397 -20.89 25.96 22.50
N ILE A 398 -19.92 25.99 21.62
CA ILE A 398 -20.09 26.31 20.20
C ILE A 398 -20.19 25.02 19.39
N LYS A 399 -21.32 24.87 18.69
CA LYS A 399 -21.58 23.74 17.78
C LYS A 399 -21.45 24.20 16.34
N TYR A 400 -20.89 23.31 15.51
CA TYR A 400 -20.67 23.57 14.09
C TYR A 400 -21.51 22.60 13.28
N ILE A 401 -22.44 23.12 12.49
CA ILE A 401 -23.29 22.31 11.60
C ILE A 401 -23.27 22.88 10.20
N ASP A 402 -23.44 22.03 9.20
CA ASP A 402 -23.65 22.49 7.83
C ASP A 402 -25.11 22.92 7.57
N ASN A 403 -25.37 23.39 6.37
CA ASN A 403 -26.70 23.80 5.92
C ASN A 403 -27.70 22.63 5.84
N PHE A 404 -27.23 21.39 5.99
CA PHE A 404 -28.06 20.18 6.07
C PHE A 404 -28.25 19.69 7.51
N GLY A 405 -27.62 20.34 8.50
CA GLY A 405 -27.69 19.99 9.92
C GLY A 405 -26.73 18.92 10.38
N LYS A 406 -25.75 18.53 9.53
CA LYS A 406 -24.70 17.59 9.88
C LYS A 406 -23.62 18.31 10.69
N THR A 407 -23.12 17.69 11.78
CA THR A 407 -21.97 18.19 12.52
C THR A 407 -20.71 18.12 11.64
N ILE A 408 -19.96 19.23 11.54
CA ILE A 408 -18.82 19.41 10.64
C ILE A 408 -17.50 19.70 11.37
N ALA A 409 -17.58 19.95 12.68
CA ALA A 409 -16.41 20.08 13.56
C ALA A 409 -16.80 19.69 14.98
N ALA A 410 -15.82 19.36 15.82
CA ALA A 410 -16.02 19.14 17.24
C ALA A 410 -16.53 20.42 17.93
N ASP A 411 -17.32 20.25 18.99
CA ASP A 411 -17.82 21.37 19.79
C ASP A 411 -16.66 22.06 20.50
N ASP A 412 -16.56 23.38 20.43
CA ASP A 412 -15.66 24.16 21.25
C ASP A 412 -16.40 24.60 22.53
N VAL A 413 -15.73 24.45 23.70
CA VAL A 413 -16.33 24.82 25.01
C VAL A 413 -15.50 25.90 25.67
N PHE A 414 -16.12 27.03 25.92
CA PHE A 414 -15.50 28.19 26.57
C PHE A 414 -16.08 28.42 27.97
N TYR A 415 -15.23 28.83 28.89
CA TYR A 415 -15.59 29.05 30.31
C TYR A 415 -15.39 30.50 30.68
N GLY A 416 -16.34 31.07 31.42
CA GLY A 416 -16.29 32.43 31.91
C GLY A 416 -17.01 32.59 33.24
N LEU A 417 -16.91 33.76 33.84
CA LEU A 417 -17.74 34.14 35.00
C LEU A 417 -19.09 34.61 34.49
N ASN A 418 -20.17 34.28 35.22
CA ASN A 418 -21.47 34.82 34.93
C ASN A 418 -21.41 36.34 34.83
N ASP A 419 -22.15 36.97 33.91
CA ASP A 419 -22.13 38.38 33.59
C ASP A 419 -20.83 38.95 33.00
N SER A 420 -19.74 38.16 32.87
CA SER A 420 -18.59 38.61 32.09
C SER A 420 -18.88 38.57 30.56
N ASP A 421 -18.19 39.41 29.82
CA ASP A 421 -18.38 39.48 28.37
C ASP A 421 -17.66 38.30 27.66
N TYR A 422 -18.27 37.76 26.58
CA TYR A 422 -17.61 36.87 25.64
C TYR A 422 -17.62 37.50 24.23
N HIS A 423 -16.59 37.15 23.48
CA HIS A 423 -16.45 37.48 22.06
C HIS A 423 -15.86 36.26 21.33
N PHE A 424 -16.62 35.75 20.35
CA PHE A 424 -16.18 34.60 19.54
C PHE A 424 -16.14 35.01 18.06
N GLU A 425 -15.23 34.42 17.31
CA GLU A 425 -15.21 34.52 15.86
C GLU A 425 -15.65 33.19 15.25
N ALA A 426 -16.34 33.24 14.10
CA ALA A 426 -16.68 32.03 13.37
C ALA A 426 -15.41 31.34 12.86
N LYS A 427 -15.23 30.08 13.23
CA LYS A 427 -14.08 29.27 12.86
C LYS A 427 -14.00 29.12 11.34
N GLU A 428 -12.81 29.28 10.74
CA GLU A 428 -12.60 28.94 9.35
C GLU A 428 -12.53 27.41 9.21
N LEU A 429 -13.46 26.85 8.42
CA LEU A 429 -13.56 25.42 8.15
C LEU A 429 -13.36 25.19 6.65
N PHE A 430 -12.41 24.33 6.28
CA PHE A 430 -12.12 24.03 4.89
C PHE A 430 -13.35 23.47 4.17
N GLY A 431 -13.67 24.03 3.03
CA GLY A 431 -14.85 23.64 2.23
C GLY A 431 -16.18 24.21 2.74
N TYR A 432 -16.16 25.08 3.77
CA TYR A 432 -17.35 25.69 4.33
C TYR A 432 -17.20 27.19 4.47
N SER A 433 -18.33 27.92 4.38
CA SER A 433 -18.39 29.34 4.75
C SER A 433 -19.46 29.55 5.81
N PHE A 434 -19.14 30.36 6.82
CA PHE A 434 -20.10 30.74 7.86
C PHE A 434 -21.33 31.46 7.28
N ILE A 435 -22.50 31.02 7.66
CA ILE A 435 -23.78 31.64 7.27
C ILE A 435 -24.33 32.50 8.41
N GLU A 436 -24.61 31.86 9.55
CA GLU A 436 -25.30 32.47 10.68
C GLU A 436 -25.04 31.68 11.97
N SER A 437 -25.31 32.31 13.11
CA SER A 437 -25.40 31.66 14.41
C SER A 437 -26.81 31.84 15.00
N ASP A 438 -27.25 30.86 15.77
CA ASP A 438 -28.56 30.90 16.44
C ASP A 438 -28.58 31.89 17.62
N LEU A 439 -27.42 32.22 18.19
CA LEU A 439 -27.22 33.24 19.21
C LEU A 439 -26.08 34.18 18.81
N PRO A 440 -26.04 35.43 19.34
CA PRO A 440 -24.93 36.35 19.05
C PRO A 440 -23.58 35.81 19.47
N LEU A 441 -22.54 36.08 18.65
CA LEU A 441 -21.15 35.72 18.95
C LEU A 441 -20.48 36.69 19.97
N ASP A 442 -21.16 37.82 20.27
CA ASP A 442 -20.82 38.77 21.33
C ASP A 442 -21.89 38.77 22.37
N GLY A 443 -21.55 38.67 23.64
CA GLY A 443 -22.55 38.66 24.69
C GLY A 443 -21.97 38.50 26.08
N LYS A 444 -22.81 38.04 27.02
CA LYS A 444 -22.41 37.76 28.39
C LYS A 444 -22.62 36.31 28.75
N TYR A 445 -21.70 35.73 29.48
CA TYR A 445 -21.89 34.40 30.06
C TYR A 445 -23.11 34.42 31.00
N ASN A 446 -24.04 33.50 30.79
CA ASN A 446 -25.25 33.37 31.57
C ASN A 446 -25.65 31.90 31.75
N GLY A 447 -25.05 31.27 32.76
CA GLY A 447 -25.14 29.82 32.92
C GLY A 447 -24.54 29.04 31.74
N ASN A 448 -25.01 27.80 31.55
CA ASN A 448 -24.55 26.97 30.44
C ASN A 448 -25.35 27.29 29.17
N MET A 449 -24.69 27.83 28.17
CA MET A 449 -25.27 28.22 26.88
C MET A 449 -24.69 27.35 25.75
N THR A 450 -25.49 27.21 24.69
CA THR A 450 -24.99 26.60 23.43
C THR A 450 -25.27 27.60 22.30
N ILE A 451 -24.24 27.85 21.49
CA ILE A 451 -24.33 28.63 20.25
C ILE A 451 -24.10 27.69 19.09
N THR A 452 -25.02 27.61 18.16
CA THR A 452 -24.88 26.77 16.97
C THR A 452 -24.51 27.63 15.77
N LEU A 453 -23.34 27.41 15.22
CA LEU A 453 -22.86 28.05 14.01
C LEU A 453 -23.19 27.17 12.80
N LYS A 454 -23.88 27.78 11.84
CA LYS A 454 -24.30 27.15 10.60
C LYS A 454 -23.44 27.60 9.46
N TYR A 455 -22.98 26.65 8.66
CA TYR A 455 -22.10 26.84 7.53
C TYR A 455 -22.72 26.37 6.22
N GLN A 456 -22.35 27.04 5.14
CA GLN A 456 -22.63 26.59 3.78
C GLN A 456 -21.53 25.65 3.32
N LEU A 457 -21.87 24.43 2.97
CA LEU A 457 -20.95 23.53 2.29
C LEU A 457 -20.67 24.07 0.88
N HIS A 458 -19.41 24.25 0.55
CA HIS A 458 -18.92 24.54 -0.79
C HIS A 458 -18.22 23.32 -1.34
N CYS A 459 -18.80 22.74 -2.39
CA CYS A 459 -18.25 21.61 -3.08
C CYS A 459 -18.21 21.91 -4.58
N ASP A 460 -17.00 21.90 -5.16
CA ASP A 460 -16.82 22.02 -6.60
C ASP A 460 -16.92 20.63 -7.23
N LYS A 461 -17.99 20.38 -7.97
CA LYS A 461 -18.27 19.14 -8.70
C LYS A 461 -18.04 19.28 -10.21
N THR A 462 -17.41 20.36 -10.66
CA THR A 462 -17.28 20.69 -12.09
C THR A 462 -16.54 19.61 -12.86
N ASP A 463 -15.38 19.18 -12.37
CA ASP A 463 -14.57 18.15 -13.05
C ASP A 463 -15.23 16.78 -12.96
N LEU A 464 -15.82 16.43 -11.81
CA LEU A 464 -16.57 15.19 -11.66
C LEU A 464 -17.78 15.16 -12.61
N LYS A 465 -18.52 16.27 -12.72
CA LYS A 465 -19.62 16.43 -13.69
C LYS A 465 -19.14 16.16 -15.11
N LYS A 466 -18.03 16.82 -15.51
CA LYS A 466 -17.46 16.64 -16.86
C LYS A 466 -17.16 15.18 -17.12
N GLU A 467 -16.46 14.50 -16.20
CA GLU A 467 -16.06 13.10 -16.38
C GLU A 467 -17.28 12.16 -16.46
N ILE A 468 -18.31 12.38 -15.64
CA ILE A 468 -19.55 11.59 -15.67
C ILE A 468 -20.35 11.83 -16.96
N PHE A 469 -20.43 13.07 -17.46
CA PHE A 469 -21.20 13.43 -18.66
C PHE A 469 -20.43 13.21 -19.98
N GLU A 470 -19.16 12.73 -19.88
CA GLU A 470 -18.35 12.22 -21.00
C GLU A 470 -17.98 10.74 -20.78
N PRO A 471 -18.99 9.84 -20.58
CA PRO A 471 -18.74 8.46 -20.23
C PRO A 471 -18.06 7.70 -21.36
N LEU A 472 -17.36 6.60 -21.03
CA LEU A 472 -16.91 5.65 -22.02
C LEU A 472 -18.12 5.01 -22.73
N ALA A 473 -17.98 4.80 -24.05
CA ALA A 473 -18.82 3.90 -24.79
C ALA A 473 -18.44 2.45 -24.43
N VAL A 474 -18.82 1.98 -23.23
CA VAL A 474 -18.34 0.71 -22.63
C VAL A 474 -18.51 -0.49 -23.56
N SER A 475 -19.49 -0.47 -24.47
CA SER A 475 -19.70 -1.50 -25.48
C SER A 475 -18.55 -1.61 -26.50
N GLU A 476 -17.67 -0.62 -26.61
CA GLU A 476 -16.48 -0.64 -27.48
C GLU A 476 -15.23 -1.17 -26.79
N TYR A 477 -15.34 -1.56 -25.52
CA TYR A 477 -14.25 -2.01 -24.69
C TYR A 477 -14.42 -3.46 -24.24
N ILE A 478 -13.32 -4.11 -23.86
CA ILE A 478 -13.30 -5.48 -23.34
C ILE A 478 -14.01 -5.51 -21.98
N ASN A 479 -15.00 -6.37 -21.81
CA ASN A 479 -15.84 -6.46 -20.61
C ASN A 479 -15.04 -6.52 -19.30
N GLU A 480 -14.01 -7.36 -19.24
CA GLU A 480 -13.17 -7.53 -18.05
C GLU A 480 -12.48 -6.21 -17.66
N THR A 481 -12.11 -5.36 -18.62
CA THR A 481 -11.38 -4.11 -18.38
C THR A 481 -12.27 -2.93 -17.98
N VAL A 482 -13.58 -3.01 -18.20
CA VAL A 482 -14.56 -1.96 -17.85
C VAL A 482 -15.41 -2.28 -16.63
N ALA A 483 -15.18 -3.41 -15.99
CA ALA A 483 -15.93 -3.79 -14.78
C ALA A 483 -15.73 -2.75 -13.64
N ASP A 484 -14.49 -2.36 -13.38
CA ASP A 484 -14.16 -1.35 -12.37
C ASP A 484 -14.65 0.04 -12.79
N TYR A 485 -14.57 0.38 -14.09
CA TYR A 485 -15.11 1.64 -14.58
C TYR A 485 -16.62 1.74 -14.34
N ASN A 486 -17.39 0.69 -14.61
CA ASN A 486 -18.84 0.68 -14.37
C ASN A 486 -19.17 0.86 -12.89
N LYS A 487 -18.38 0.25 -11.99
CA LYS A 487 -18.50 0.43 -10.55
C LYS A 487 -18.16 1.86 -10.14
N ALA A 488 -17.02 2.38 -10.60
CA ALA A 488 -16.58 3.76 -10.31
C ALA A 488 -17.56 4.80 -10.85
N LEU A 489 -18.11 4.62 -12.05
CA LEU A 489 -19.14 5.50 -12.62
C LEU A 489 -20.43 5.50 -11.79
N THR A 490 -20.83 4.35 -11.26
CA THR A 490 -21.99 4.25 -10.37
C THR A 490 -21.77 5.07 -9.09
N MET A 491 -20.63 4.88 -8.43
CA MET A 491 -20.26 5.64 -7.23
C MET A 491 -20.14 7.14 -7.54
N ALA A 492 -19.50 7.50 -8.64
CA ALA A 492 -19.35 8.89 -9.08
C ALA A 492 -20.69 9.57 -9.30
N LYS A 493 -21.68 8.88 -9.90
CA LYS A 493 -23.06 9.37 -10.03
C LYS A 493 -23.73 9.61 -8.68
N GLU A 494 -23.58 8.66 -7.74
CA GLU A 494 -24.14 8.79 -6.39
C GLU A 494 -23.58 10.03 -5.69
N ILE A 495 -22.26 10.21 -5.68
CA ILE A 495 -21.56 11.37 -5.09
C ILE A 495 -21.94 12.68 -5.79
N TYR A 496 -22.03 12.68 -7.13
CA TYR A 496 -22.40 13.88 -7.87
C TYR A 496 -23.82 14.37 -7.53
N PHE A 497 -24.79 13.46 -7.44
CA PHE A 497 -26.19 13.79 -7.16
C PHE A 497 -26.52 13.91 -5.66
N ASP A 498 -25.58 13.60 -4.75
CA ASP A 498 -25.74 13.81 -3.32
C ASP A 498 -25.23 15.21 -2.94
N GLU A 499 -26.18 16.10 -2.57
CA GLU A 499 -25.90 17.49 -2.18
C GLU A 499 -25.07 17.59 -0.89
N THR A 500 -25.05 16.52 -0.08
CA THR A 500 -24.32 16.47 1.19
C THR A 500 -22.88 15.96 1.05
N SER A 501 -22.48 15.57 -0.16
CA SER A 501 -21.11 15.08 -0.44
C SER A 501 -20.11 16.23 -0.32
N GLY A 502 -19.09 16.02 0.49
CA GLY A 502 -17.97 16.95 0.64
C GLY A 502 -16.96 16.86 -0.50
N GLN A 503 -16.03 17.84 -0.59
CA GLN A 503 -15.05 17.94 -1.66
C GLN A 503 -14.18 16.70 -1.78
N LEU A 504 -13.80 16.07 -0.66
CA LEU A 504 -12.98 14.86 -0.67
C LEU A 504 -13.68 13.70 -1.37
N ALA A 505 -14.96 13.45 -1.05
CA ALA A 505 -15.73 12.39 -1.71
C ALA A 505 -15.80 12.62 -3.23
N VAL A 506 -15.94 13.89 -3.64
CA VAL A 506 -15.94 14.29 -5.05
C VAL A 506 -14.58 14.02 -5.72
N ASN A 507 -13.48 14.40 -5.08
CA ASN A 507 -12.12 14.20 -5.60
C ASN A 507 -11.79 12.71 -5.73
N ASN A 508 -12.20 11.90 -4.74
CA ASN A 508 -11.98 10.45 -4.76
C ASN A 508 -12.80 9.76 -5.85
N ALA A 509 -14.06 10.15 -6.00
CA ALA A 509 -14.92 9.62 -7.07
C ALA A 509 -14.38 9.99 -8.47
N LEU A 510 -13.90 11.21 -8.64
CA LEU A 510 -13.27 11.67 -9.88
C LEU A 510 -12.02 10.84 -10.19
N ARG A 511 -11.10 10.70 -9.24
CA ARG A 511 -9.86 9.93 -9.40
C ARG A 511 -10.15 8.47 -9.71
N ALA A 512 -11.02 7.81 -8.94
CA ALA A 512 -11.39 6.42 -9.16
C ALA A 512 -11.99 6.20 -10.57
N LEU A 513 -12.82 7.14 -11.02
CA LEU A 513 -13.41 7.08 -12.35
C LEU A 513 -12.36 7.25 -13.46
N GLN A 514 -11.43 8.19 -13.32
CA GLN A 514 -10.34 8.43 -14.26
C GLN A 514 -9.36 7.25 -14.31
N ASP A 515 -8.97 6.71 -13.16
CA ASP A 515 -8.06 5.56 -13.06
C ASP A 515 -8.68 4.32 -13.71
N ALA A 516 -9.96 4.06 -13.47
CA ALA A 516 -10.66 2.95 -14.10
C ALA A 516 -10.85 3.17 -15.63
N LYS A 517 -11.08 4.42 -16.05
CA LYS A 517 -11.17 4.79 -17.48
C LYS A 517 -9.84 4.53 -18.19
N ASN A 518 -8.72 4.85 -17.57
CA ASN A 518 -7.37 4.65 -18.12
C ASN A 518 -6.98 3.17 -18.24
N LYS A 519 -7.61 2.28 -17.46
CA LYS A 519 -7.40 0.82 -17.53
C LYS A 519 -8.27 0.15 -18.61
N ALA A 520 -9.24 0.84 -19.16
CA ALA A 520 -10.16 0.30 -20.14
C ALA A 520 -9.46 0.04 -21.51
N VAL A 521 -9.57 -1.17 -22.02
CA VAL A 521 -8.95 -1.59 -23.29
C VAL A 521 -10.01 -1.78 -24.36
N LYS A 522 -9.82 -1.10 -25.50
CA LYS A 522 -10.76 -1.21 -26.65
C LYS A 522 -10.76 -2.61 -27.24
N LEU A 523 -11.91 -3.02 -27.75
CA LEU A 523 -12.11 -4.31 -28.41
C LEU A 523 -11.10 -4.57 -29.55
N GLU A 524 -10.71 -3.55 -30.29
CA GLU A 524 -9.76 -3.67 -31.40
C GLU A 524 -8.35 -4.11 -31.00
N TYR A 525 -8.02 -4.07 -29.69
CA TYR A 525 -6.72 -4.48 -29.13
C TYR A 525 -6.79 -5.84 -28.42
N TYR A 526 -7.89 -6.57 -28.51
CA TYR A 526 -8.15 -7.78 -27.72
C TYR A 526 -7.07 -8.87 -27.87
N SER A 527 -6.54 -9.10 -29.07
CA SER A 527 -5.51 -10.11 -29.29
C SER A 527 -4.23 -9.80 -28.51
N LEU A 528 -3.80 -8.53 -28.50
CA LEU A 528 -2.65 -8.10 -27.70
C LEU A 528 -2.97 -8.18 -26.20
N TYR A 529 -4.17 -7.71 -25.80
CA TYR A 529 -4.62 -7.75 -24.42
C TYR A 529 -4.56 -9.17 -23.82
N VAL A 530 -5.13 -10.17 -24.50
CA VAL A 530 -5.15 -11.56 -24.02
C VAL A 530 -3.73 -12.10 -23.84
N GLU A 531 -2.84 -11.85 -24.78
CA GLU A 531 -1.46 -12.32 -24.76
C GLU A 531 -0.60 -11.71 -23.64
N VAL A 532 -0.77 -10.42 -23.34
CA VAL A 532 0.03 -9.75 -22.31
C VAL A 532 -0.56 -9.86 -20.92
N THR A 533 -1.86 -10.15 -20.81
CA THR A 533 -2.55 -10.31 -19.52
C THR A 533 -2.45 -11.75 -19.02
N TYR A 534 -2.49 -12.72 -19.94
CA TYR A 534 -2.42 -14.16 -19.61
C TYR A 534 -1.23 -14.83 -20.31
N PRO A 535 0.01 -14.43 -19.96
CA PRO A 535 1.22 -14.97 -20.59
C PRO A 535 1.47 -16.42 -20.18
N LEU A 536 2.24 -17.11 -21.00
CA LEU A 536 2.69 -18.47 -20.72
C LEU A 536 3.62 -18.50 -19.49
N ASN A 537 3.60 -19.61 -18.74
CA ASN A 537 4.43 -19.78 -17.56
C ASN A 537 5.89 -20.09 -17.91
N GLU A 538 6.84 -19.42 -17.28
CA GLU A 538 8.28 -19.63 -17.47
C GLU A 538 8.71 -21.07 -17.15
N SER A 539 8.15 -21.65 -16.10
CA SER A 539 8.44 -23.01 -15.65
C SER A 539 8.15 -24.10 -16.69
N ASP A 540 7.34 -23.81 -17.71
CA ASP A 540 6.96 -24.79 -18.73
C ASP A 540 7.97 -24.86 -19.87
N TYR A 541 9.02 -24.05 -19.86
CA TYR A 541 10.00 -23.96 -20.95
C TYR A 541 11.45 -24.06 -20.45
N SER A 542 12.28 -24.78 -21.22
CA SER A 542 13.71 -24.96 -20.95
C SER A 542 14.59 -23.90 -21.62
N SER A 543 14.10 -23.27 -22.67
CA SER A 543 14.79 -22.17 -23.37
C SER A 543 13.82 -21.33 -24.20
N GLY A 544 14.30 -20.14 -24.64
CA GLY A 544 13.52 -19.20 -25.45
C GLY A 544 12.62 -18.26 -24.67
N TYR A 545 12.39 -18.52 -23.37
CA TYR A 545 11.39 -17.78 -22.57
C TYR A 545 11.75 -16.29 -22.40
N GLN A 546 13.05 -15.96 -22.27
CA GLN A 546 13.43 -14.55 -22.10
C GLN A 546 13.04 -13.66 -23.30
N ALA A 547 13.17 -14.17 -24.51
CA ALA A 547 12.72 -13.44 -25.72
C ALA A 547 11.20 -13.25 -25.74
N TYR A 548 10.46 -14.27 -25.31
CA TYR A 548 9.00 -14.20 -25.16
C TYR A 548 8.60 -13.18 -24.07
N LYS A 549 9.20 -13.25 -22.90
CA LYS A 549 8.97 -12.32 -21.78
C LYS A 549 9.22 -10.86 -22.18
N ASN A 550 10.30 -10.60 -22.91
CA ASN A 550 10.60 -9.26 -23.41
C ASN A 550 9.52 -8.76 -24.39
N ALA A 551 9.05 -9.62 -25.28
CA ALA A 551 8.00 -9.27 -26.23
C ALA A 551 6.65 -8.98 -25.51
N VAL A 552 6.29 -9.80 -24.52
CA VAL A 552 5.11 -9.59 -23.66
C VAL A 552 5.21 -8.28 -22.89
N THR A 553 6.37 -8.00 -22.25
CA THR A 553 6.59 -6.75 -21.51
C THR A 553 6.48 -5.53 -22.42
N THR A 554 7.08 -5.58 -23.61
CA THR A 554 6.96 -4.51 -24.62
C THR A 554 5.51 -4.31 -25.04
N GLY A 555 4.79 -5.41 -25.28
CA GLY A 555 3.37 -5.37 -25.64
C GLY A 555 2.50 -4.76 -24.53
N LYS A 556 2.77 -5.11 -23.27
CA LYS A 556 2.08 -4.57 -22.10
C LYS A 556 2.31 -3.06 -21.93
N THR A 557 3.56 -2.62 -22.07
CA THR A 557 3.89 -1.19 -22.04
C THR A 557 3.19 -0.43 -23.16
N LEU A 558 3.15 -1.01 -24.37
CA LEU A 558 2.49 -0.40 -25.52
C LEU A 558 0.97 -0.31 -25.31
N LEU A 559 0.36 -1.36 -24.74
CA LEU A 559 -1.09 -1.40 -24.47
C LEU A 559 -1.52 -0.26 -23.54
N ASN A 560 -0.66 0.11 -22.59
CA ASN A 560 -0.88 1.20 -21.63
C ASN A 560 -0.39 2.58 -22.12
N SER A 561 0.08 2.69 -23.37
CA SER A 561 0.63 3.94 -23.88
C SER A 561 -0.43 4.81 -24.56
N GLU A 562 -0.31 6.13 -24.39
CA GLU A 562 -1.12 7.08 -25.15
C GLU A 562 -0.83 6.95 -26.66
N GLY A 563 -1.88 7.03 -27.47
CA GLY A 563 -1.76 6.97 -28.94
C GLY A 563 -1.45 5.58 -29.52
N LEU A 564 -1.86 4.52 -28.82
CA LEU A 564 -1.87 3.17 -29.38
C LEU A 564 -2.73 3.13 -30.64
N THR A 565 -2.22 2.52 -31.70
CA THR A 565 -2.96 2.26 -32.95
C THR A 565 -3.12 0.77 -33.17
N VAL A 566 -4.12 0.40 -34.00
CA VAL A 566 -4.37 -1.02 -34.35
C VAL A 566 -3.14 -1.65 -35.00
N GLU A 567 -2.41 -0.90 -35.83
CA GLU A 567 -1.19 -1.36 -36.49
C GLU A 567 -0.09 -1.69 -35.48
N LYS A 568 0.16 -0.78 -34.51
CA LYS A 568 1.15 -0.98 -33.43
C LYS A 568 0.77 -2.17 -32.55
N ALA A 569 -0.51 -2.28 -32.16
CA ALA A 569 -0.99 -3.41 -31.35
C ALA A 569 -0.79 -4.74 -32.09
N LYS A 570 -1.07 -4.77 -33.43
CA LYS A 570 -0.86 -5.93 -34.28
C LYS A 570 0.62 -6.27 -34.45
N GLU A 571 1.50 -5.28 -34.58
CA GLU A 571 2.96 -5.48 -34.61
C GLU A 571 3.46 -6.10 -33.32
N ALA A 572 3.04 -5.60 -32.17
CA ALA A 572 3.39 -6.14 -30.85
C ALA A 572 2.88 -7.57 -30.66
N TYR A 573 1.63 -7.84 -31.02
CA TYR A 573 1.05 -9.20 -31.04
C TYR A 573 1.88 -10.15 -31.92
N ASN A 574 2.21 -9.76 -33.14
CA ASN A 574 3.03 -10.56 -34.03
C ASN A 574 4.44 -10.83 -33.49
N ALA A 575 5.02 -9.87 -32.79
CA ALA A 575 6.32 -10.05 -32.11
C ALA A 575 6.22 -11.11 -30.99
N ILE A 576 5.13 -11.10 -30.21
CA ILE A 576 4.87 -12.13 -29.20
C ILE A 576 4.69 -13.51 -29.87
N GLN A 577 3.89 -13.62 -30.93
CA GLN A 577 3.72 -14.88 -31.65
C GLN A 577 5.03 -15.40 -32.26
N THR A 578 5.88 -14.51 -32.76
CA THR A 578 7.23 -14.86 -33.26
C THR A 578 8.12 -15.38 -32.13
N ALA A 579 8.09 -14.72 -30.97
CA ALA A 579 8.86 -15.17 -29.82
C ALA A 579 8.36 -16.52 -29.27
N LYS A 580 7.04 -16.78 -29.29
CA LYS A 580 6.47 -18.10 -28.95
C LYS A 580 7.08 -19.25 -29.76
N GLN A 581 7.44 -19.03 -31.03
CA GLN A 581 8.05 -20.05 -31.88
C GLN A 581 9.44 -20.47 -31.42
N SER A 582 10.13 -19.65 -30.63
CA SER A 582 11.45 -19.96 -30.06
C SER A 582 11.39 -20.72 -28.72
N LEU A 583 10.20 -20.90 -28.16
CA LEU A 583 10.00 -21.58 -26.89
C LEU A 583 10.24 -23.09 -27.03
N VAL A 584 11.10 -23.62 -26.16
CA VAL A 584 11.40 -25.05 -26.12
C VAL A 584 10.90 -25.63 -24.80
N LYS A 585 9.93 -26.53 -24.85
CA LYS A 585 9.47 -27.26 -23.66
C LYS A 585 10.57 -28.25 -23.19
N PRO A 586 10.78 -28.44 -21.88
CA PRO A 586 11.63 -29.49 -21.38
C PRO A 586 11.09 -30.85 -21.79
N ASN A 587 11.99 -31.84 -21.86
CA ASN A 587 11.58 -33.20 -22.17
C ASN A 587 10.64 -33.73 -21.08
N ALA A 588 9.38 -33.93 -21.41
CA ALA A 588 8.35 -34.39 -20.49
C ALA A 588 8.67 -35.75 -19.84
N LYS A 589 9.55 -36.52 -20.45
CA LYS A 589 9.96 -37.86 -19.98
C LYS A 589 11.06 -37.82 -18.92
N VAL A 590 11.67 -36.67 -18.64
CA VAL A 590 12.73 -36.52 -17.64
C VAL A 590 12.19 -35.77 -16.43
N PRO A 591 11.98 -36.41 -15.28
CA PRO A 591 11.50 -35.73 -14.09
C PRO A 591 12.63 -34.96 -13.40
N THR A 592 12.27 -33.90 -12.65
CA THR A 592 13.15 -33.35 -11.60
C THR A 592 13.02 -34.16 -10.33
N ILE A 593 14.07 -34.22 -9.54
CA ILE A 593 14.12 -35.06 -8.35
C ILE A 593 14.35 -34.20 -7.10
N SER A 594 13.55 -34.47 -6.06
CA SER A 594 13.77 -33.94 -4.72
C SER A 594 13.65 -35.05 -3.70
N ALA A 595 14.26 -34.91 -2.55
CA ALA A 595 14.17 -35.88 -1.47
C ALA A 595 14.20 -35.21 -0.10
N THR A 596 13.71 -35.90 0.93
CA THR A 596 13.81 -35.48 2.33
C THR A 596 15.28 -35.38 2.77
N ASP A 597 16.09 -36.35 2.39
CA ASP A 597 17.50 -36.44 2.76
C ASP A 597 18.43 -35.93 1.66
N THR A 598 19.55 -35.33 2.04
CA THR A 598 20.62 -34.99 1.12
C THR A 598 21.45 -36.23 0.70
N TYR A 599 22.27 -36.11 -0.31
CA TYR A 599 23.11 -37.19 -0.81
C TYR A 599 24.57 -37.08 -0.30
N TYR A 600 25.29 -38.22 -0.29
CA TYR A 600 26.66 -38.31 0.16
C TYR A 600 27.64 -38.08 -1.00
N GLN A 601 28.48 -37.06 -0.88
CA GLN A 601 29.56 -36.71 -1.85
C GLN A 601 29.01 -36.48 -3.28
N SER A 602 29.54 -37.13 -4.30
CA SER A 602 29.11 -37.02 -5.70
C SER A 602 27.93 -37.91 -6.09
N ASN A 603 27.36 -38.68 -5.14
CA ASN A 603 26.24 -39.61 -5.37
C ASN A 603 24.91 -38.89 -5.36
N ASN A 604 24.70 -37.95 -6.29
CA ASN A 604 23.57 -37.03 -6.31
C ASN A 604 22.27 -37.63 -6.88
N TYR A 605 21.21 -36.92 -6.81
CA TYR A 605 19.88 -37.37 -7.23
C TYR A 605 19.79 -37.77 -8.71
N ASN A 606 20.50 -37.07 -9.61
CA ASN A 606 20.47 -37.37 -11.05
C ASN A 606 21.04 -38.75 -11.41
N ASN A 607 21.87 -39.31 -10.55
CA ASN A 607 22.36 -40.67 -10.73
C ASN A 607 21.22 -41.72 -10.70
N MET A 608 20.02 -41.36 -10.24
CA MET A 608 18.86 -42.27 -10.22
C MET A 608 18.13 -42.34 -11.57
N ILE A 609 18.46 -41.48 -12.52
CA ILE A 609 17.81 -41.43 -13.85
C ILE A 609 18.82 -41.21 -14.99
N ASP A 610 20.13 -41.50 -14.77
CA ASP A 610 21.20 -41.28 -15.76
C ASP A 610 21.36 -42.43 -16.75
N GLY A 611 20.56 -43.49 -16.58
CA GLY A 611 20.60 -44.69 -17.41
C GLY A 611 21.75 -45.64 -17.08
N ASN A 612 22.51 -45.40 -16.01
CA ASN A 612 23.69 -46.16 -15.65
C ASN A 612 23.53 -46.83 -14.26
N ILE A 613 23.20 -48.10 -14.25
CA ILE A 613 23.01 -48.88 -13.01
C ILE A 613 24.26 -49.00 -12.11
N ASN A 614 25.43 -48.55 -12.57
CA ASN A 614 26.67 -48.55 -11.79
C ASN A 614 26.88 -47.24 -11.02
N THR A 615 26.13 -46.18 -11.34
CA THR A 615 26.02 -44.96 -10.54
C THR A 615 24.89 -45.11 -9.52
N LYS A 616 24.79 -44.23 -8.52
CA LYS A 616 23.74 -44.30 -7.50
C LYS A 616 23.52 -42.94 -6.83
N CYS A 617 22.35 -42.73 -6.30
CA CYS A 617 22.15 -41.77 -5.23
C CYS A 617 22.35 -42.48 -3.89
N TRP A 618 23.23 -41.94 -3.04
CA TRP A 618 23.44 -42.46 -1.70
C TRP A 618 23.06 -41.44 -0.68
N PHE A 619 21.92 -41.68 -0.01
CA PHE A 619 21.36 -40.76 0.97
C PHE A 619 22.16 -40.83 2.26
N ASN A 620 22.55 -39.67 2.83
CA ASN A 620 23.47 -39.54 3.95
C ASN A 620 22.80 -39.57 5.33
N SER A 621 21.68 -40.25 5.44
CA SER A 621 20.84 -40.31 6.63
C SER A 621 20.24 -41.70 6.78
N ASN A 622 19.88 -42.07 8.03
CA ASN A 622 19.26 -43.34 8.32
C ASN A 622 17.85 -43.40 7.74
N GLN A 623 17.42 -44.61 7.39
CA GLN A 623 16.03 -44.86 6.99
C GLN A 623 15.07 -44.56 8.15
N GLU A 624 14.10 -43.72 7.92
CA GLU A 624 13.05 -43.35 8.86
C GLU A 624 11.69 -43.33 8.14
N ILE A 625 10.66 -43.75 8.84
CA ILE A 625 9.29 -43.77 8.30
C ILE A 625 8.87 -42.35 7.86
N GLY A 626 8.35 -42.26 6.63
CA GLY A 626 7.84 -41.02 6.08
C GLY A 626 8.85 -40.19 5.29
N LYS A 627 10.15 -40.53 5.29
CA LYS A 627 11.12 -39.93 4.37
C LYS A 627 10.79 -40.32 2.93
N GLU A 628 10.96 -39.36 1.99
CA GLU A 628 10.55 -39.59 0.62
C GLU A 628 11.61 -39.19 -0.39
N VAL A 629 11.57 -39.85 -1.55
CA VAL A 629 12.21 -39.44 -2.80
C VAL A 629 11.13 -39.18 -3.81
N LYS A 630 11.06 -37.96 -4.35
CA LYS A 630 10.00 -37.51 -5.23
C LYS A 630 10.52 -37.13 -6.60
N PHE A 631 9.90 -37.66 -7.63
CA PHE A 631 10.10 -37.37 -9.04
C PHE A 631 8.95 -36.52 -9.54
N THR A 632 9.24 -35.34 -10.07
CA THR A 632 8.26 -34.41 -10.57
C THR A 632 8.42 -34.23 -12.08
N PHE A 633 7.44 -34.66 -12.85
CA PHE A 633 7.39 -34.43 -14.29
C PHE A 633 6.92 -33.00 -14.58
N THR A 634 7.43 -32.40 -15.65
CA THR A 634 7.11 -31.02 -16.04
C THR A 634 5.62 -30.85 -16.38
N ARG A 635 4.98 -31.90 -16.90
CA ARG A 635 3.55 -31.97 -17.15
C ARG A 635 3.03 -33.38 -16.81
N PRO A 636 1.70 -33.57 -16.63
CA PRO A 636 1.12 -34.90 -16.49
C PRO A 636 1.49 -35.81 -17.67
N ILE A 637 1.86 -37.03 -17.38
CA ILE A 637 2.28 -38.04 -18.34
C ILE A 637 1.64 -39.39 -17.96
N ASN A 638 1.32 -40.23 -18.91
CA ASN A 638 0.83 -41.56 -18.62
C ASN A 638 1.98 -42.47 -18.21
N ILE A 639 1.86 -43.11 -17.04
CA ILE A 639 2.80 -44.10 -16.53
C ILE A 639 2.08 -45.43 -16.38
N SER A 640 2.72 -46.53 -16.79
CA SER A 640 2.21 -47.89 -16.64
C SER A 640 3.15 -48.80 -15.88
N SER A 641 4.42 -48.42 -15.72
CA SER A 641 5.40 -49.23 -14.98
C SER A 641 6.49 -48.34 -14.38
N ILE A 642 6.94 -48.69 -13.20
CA ILE A 642 8.07 -48.08 -12.50
C ILE A 642 9.04 -49.21 -12.09
N GLN A 643 10.28 -49.20 -12.62
CA GLN A 643 11.35 -50.09 -12.22
C GLN A 643 12.31 -49.37 -11.32
N ILE A 644 12.56 -49.92 -10.13
CA ILE A 644 13.50 -49.37 -9.17
C ILE A 644 14.64 -50.36 -8.98
N ILE A 645 15.90 -49.92 -9.16
CA ILE A 645 17.09 -50.70 -9.07
C ILE A 645 17.92 -50.16 -7.90
N GLN A 646 18.20 -51.02 -6.94
CA GLN A 646 19.11 -50.77 -5.83
C GLN A 646 20.49 -51.35 -6.13
N PRO A 647 21.62 -50.74 -5.70
CA PRO A 647 22.94 -51.30 -6.00
C PRO A 647 23.11 -52.70 -5.37
N SER A 648 23.55 -53.68 -6.16
CA SER A 648 23.81 -55.04 -5.66
C SER A 648 24.89 -55.09 -4.60
N ASN A 649 25.73 -54.08 -4.51
CA ASN A 649 26.80 -53.90 -3.51
C ASN A 649 26.39 -52.93 -2.38
N ALA A 650 25.14 -52.60 -2.24
CA ALA A 650 24.64 -51.71 -1.18
C ALA A 650 24.87 -52.24 0.24
N GLY A 651 25.06 -53.58 0.36
CA GLY A 651 25.19 -54.23 1.66
C GLY A 651 23.91 -54.05 2.49
N LYS A 652 24.05 -53.39 3.65
CA LYS A 652 22.95 -53.10 4.53
C LYS A 652 22.21 -51.80 4.22
N ASP A 653 22.70 -51.02 3.25
CA ASP A 653 22.07 -49.74 2.84
C ASP A 653 21.03 -49.95 1.71
N ILE A 654 20.35 -51.08 1.70
CA ILE A 654 19.18 -51.38 0.86
C ILE A 654 17.96 -50.86 1.55
N ILE A 655 16.97 -50.38 0.79
CA ILE A 655 15.67 -49.94 1.32
C ILE A 655 14.93 -51.21 1.89
N ASP A 656 14.53 -51.15 3.13
CA ASP A 656 13.86 -52.25 3.79
C ASP A 656 12.34 -52.30 3.52
N GLY A 657 11.69 -51.18 3.49
CA GLY A 657 10.29 -51.02 3.12
C GLY A 657 10.00 -49.62 2.65
N ALA A 658 9.28 -49.53 1.53
CA ALA A 658 8.76 -48.24 1.02
C ALA A 658 7.50 -48.48 0.18
N ASP A 659 6.60 -47.51 0.21
CA ASP A 659 5.50 -47.35 -0.72
C ASP A 659 5.96 -46.59 -1.97
N VAL A 660 5.55 -47.08 -3.14
CA VAL A 660 5.67 -46.32 -4.39
C VAL A 660 4.30 -45.74 -4.71
N GLN A 661 4.24 -44.43 -4.78
CA GLN A 661 2.98 -43.70 -4.89
C GLN A 661 3.00 -42.72 -6.08
N ILE A 662 1.85 -42.54 -6.69
CA ILE A 662 1.64 -41.60 -7.81
C ILE A 662 0.59 -40.55 -7.47
N SER A 663 0.67 -39.38 -8.09
CA SER A 663 -0.29 -38.29 -7.92
C SER A 663 -0.32 -37.39 -9.16
N THR A 664 -1.46 -36.74 -9.41
CA THR A 664 -1.61 -35.69 -10.40
C THR A 664 -1.42 -34.27 -9.80
N ASP A 665 -1.72 -34.09 -8.53
CA ASP A 665 -1.79 -32.80 -7.83
C ASP A 665 -0.74 -32.62 -6.72
N GLY A 666 0.05 -33.69 -6.43
CA GLY A 666 1.04 -33.69 -5.36
C GLY A 666 0.45 -33.70 -3.92
N LYS A 667 -0.86 -33.77 -3.78
CA LYS A 667 -1.58 -33.78 -2.50
C LYS A 667 -2.27 -35.12 -2.24
N ASN A 668 -2.98 -35.61 -3.24
CA ASN A 668 -3.68 -36.89 -3.19
C ASN A 668 -2.82 -37.96 -3.83
N TRP A 669 -2.45 -38.99 -3.04
CA TRP A 669 -1.52 -40.03 -3.43
C TRP A 669 -2.18 -41.40 -3.50
N THR A 670 -1.86 -42.16 -4.55
CA THR A 670 -2.27 -43.56 -4.74
C THR A 670 -1.07 -44.46 -4.68
N THR A 671 -1.02 -45.43 -3.78
CA THR A 671 0.02 -46.46 -3.74
C THR A 671 -0.18 -47.44 -4.90
N VAL A 672 0.82 -47.57 -5.75
CA VAL A 672 0.83 -48.48 -6.92
C VAL A 672 1.67 -49.72 -6.67
N GLY A 673 2.49 -49.76 -5.62
CA GLY A 673 3.31 -50.88 -5.24
C GLY A 673 4.18 -50.60 -4.03
N THR A 674 4.93 -51.60 -3.62
CA THR A 674 5.83 -51.50 -2.45
C THR A 674 7.24 -52.02 -2.80
N LEU A 675 8.24 -51.50 -2.12
CA LEU A 675 9.59 -52.00 -2.08
C LEU A 675 9.82 -52.73 -0.75
N ASP A 676 10.68 -53.74 -0.82
CA ASP A 676 11.22 -54.45 0.33
C ASP A 676 12.69 -54.83 0.03
N ASN A 677 13.38 -55.38 1.03
CA ASN A 677 14.78 -55.75 0.90
C ASN A 677 15.00 -57.12 0.25
N SER A 678 13.93 -57.77 -0.28
CA SER A 678 13.99 -59.11 -0.87
C SER A 678 14.67 -59.17 -2.24
N ALA A 679 14.74 -58.03 -2.96
CA ALA A 679 15.31 -57.95 -4.28
C ALA A 679 16.02 -56.61 -4.53
N PHE A 680 17.12 -56.63 -5.26
CA PHE A 680 17.82 -55.38 -5.71
C PHE A 680 17.10 -54.68 -6.87
N GLU A 681 16.22 -55.39 -7.56
CA GLU A 681 15.44 -54.87 -8.67
C GLU A 681 13.95 -55.18 -8.47
N LYS A 682 13.11 -54.18 -8.56
CA LYS A 682 11.65 -54.32 -8.43
C LYS A 682 10.98 -53.56 -9.56
N THR A 683 10.16 -54.26 -10.35
CA THR A 683 9.27 -53.64 -11.33
C THR A 683 7.86 -53.65 -10.81
N ILE A 684 7.24 -52.48 -10.77
CA ILE A 684 5.86 -52.29 -10.34
C ILE A 684 5.07 -51.95 -11.60
N THR A 685 4.09 -52.76 -11.97
CA THR A 685 3.22 -52.57 -13.14
C THR A 685 1.80 -52.29 -12.65
N PHE A 686 1.14 -51.35 -13.26
CA PHE A 686 -0.23 -50.94 -12.94
C PHE A 686 -0.93 -50.43 -14.21
N ASP A 687 -2.26 -50.23 -14.13
CA ASP A 687 -2.99 -49.68 -15.26
C ASP A 687 -2.45 -48.29 -15.62
N LYS A 688 -2.40 -48.02 -16.92
CA LYS A 688 -1.92 -46.72 -17.45
C LYS A 688 -2.65 -45.60 -16.73
N THR A 689 -1.91 -44.81 -15.95
CA THR A 689 -2.47 -43.77 -15.10
C THR A 689 -1.80 -42.42 -15.35
N LEU A 690 -2.60 -41.39 -15.50
CA LEU A 690 -2.13 -40.01 -15.59
C LEU A 690 -1.45 -39.58 -14.31
N THR A 691 -0.20 -39.11 -14.40
CA THR A 691 0.68 -38.88 -13.27
C THR A 691 1.58 -37.67 -13.51
N LYS A 692 1.68 -36.78 -12.56
CA LYS A 692 2.65 -35.66 -12.56
C LYS A 692 3.76 -35.88 -11.53
N TYR A 693 3.43 -36.58 -10.45
CA TYR A 693 4.33 -36.82 -9.33
C TYR A 693 4.41 -38.30 -9.02
N VAL A 694 5.61 -38.82 -8.88
CA VAL A 694 5.89 -40.14 -8.33
C VAL A 694 6.71 -39.98 -7.08
N ARG A 695 6.43 -40.74 -6.00
CA ARG A 695 7.29 -40.76 -4.83
C ARG A 695 7.52 -42.17 -4.29
N ILE A 696 8.70 -42.34 -3.71
CA ILE A 696 9.07 -43.52 -2.93
C ILE A 696 9.09 -43.03 -1.48
N VAL A 697 8.20 -43.55 -0.64
CA VAL A 697 8.06 -43.15 0.78
C VAL A 697 8.45 -44.32 1.66
N LEU A 698 9.46 -44.11 2.52
CA LEU A 698 9.90 -45.16 3.46
C LEU A 698 8.80 -45.52 4.47
N THR A 699 8.51 -46.81 4.58
CA THR A 699 7.50 -47.36 5.51
C THR A 699 8.12 -48.10 6.70
N GLU A 700 9.44 -48.36 6.65
CA GLU A 700 10.22 -48.92 7.72
C GLU A 700 11.41 -48.05 8.08
N GLY A 701 11.80 -48.07 9.38
CA GLY A 701 12.96 -47.33 9.89
C GLY A 701 14.07 -48.27 10.28
N LYS A 702 15.31 -48.01 9.82
CA LYS A 702 16.56 -48.69 10.21
C LYS A 702 17.68 -47.72 10.51
N GLY A 703 18.60 -48.13 11.35
CA GLY A 703 19.85 -47.39 11.64
C GLY A 703 20.89 -47.36 10.50
N ASN A 704 20.47 -47.61 9.26
CA ASN A 704 21.35 -47.63 8.07
C ASN A 704 20.88 -46.58 7.05
N TRP A 705 21.82 -46.06 6.28
CA TRP A 705 21.58 -45.25 5.10
C TRP A 705 20.82 -46.04 4.02
N TYR A 706 20.50 -45.43 2.89
CA TYR A 706 19.84 -46.09 1.77
C TYR A 706 20.39 -45.59 0.43
N GLN A 707 20.23 -46.42 -0.62
CA GLN A 707 20.76 -46.18 -1.94
C GLN A 707 19.73 -46.56 -3.01
N ILE A 708 19.70 -45.79 -4.09
CA ILE A 708 18.96 -46.11 -5.31
C ILE A 708 19.92 -45.90 -6.49
N ALA A 709 20.12 -46.96 -7.32
CA ALA A 709 20.96 -46.88 -8.50
C ALA A 709 20.22 -46.30 -9.68
N GLU A 710 19.00 -46.77 -9.97
CA GLU A 710 18.26 -46.31 -11.13
C GLU A 710 16.75 -46.41 -10.89
N VAL A 711 16.00 -45.45 -11.41
CA VAL A 711 14.53 -45.50 -11.51
C VAL A 711 14.12 -45.29 -12.95
N LYS A 712 13.46 -46.31 -13.53
CA LYS A 712 13.00 -46.26 -14.92
C LYS A 712 11.48 -46.21 -14.95
N PHE A 713 10.95 -45.38 -15.82
CA PHE A 713 9.51 -45.20 -16.01
C PHE A 713 9.13 -45.66 -17.42
N GLU A 714 8.04 -46.43 -17.55
CA GLU A 714 7.40 -46.64 -18.83
C GLU A 714 6.40 -45.52 -19.08
N LEU A 715 6.81 -44.60 -19.95
CA LEU A 715 6.17 -43.31 -20.16
C LEU A 715 5.52 -43.25 -21.53
N GLU A 716 4.24 -42.84 -21.57
CA GLU A 716 3.56 -42.47 -22.81
C GLU A 716 3.10 -40.99 -22.69
N GLU A 717 3.62 -40.17 -23.58
CA GLU A 717 3.18 -38.78 -23.68
C GLU A 717 1.72 -38.71 -24.11
N ILE A 718 0.97 -37.85 -23.42
CA ILE A 718 -0.34 -37.42 -23.93
C ILE A 718 -0.05 -36.54 -25.14
N PRO A 719 -0.57 -36.83 -26.33
CA PRO A 719 -0.50 -35.87 -27.44
C PRO A 719 -1.04 -34.52 -26.95
N GLU A 720 -0.28 -33.46 -27.17
CA GLU A 720 -0.77 -32.12 -26.90
C GLU A 720 -2.05 -31.94 -27.71
N ASP A 721 -3.19 -31.73 -27.07
CA ASP A 721 -4.43 -31.43 -27.80
C ASP A 721 -4.23 -30.04 -28.40
N SER A 722 -3.83 -30.01 -29.66
CA SER A 722 -3.65 -28.77 -30.42
C SER A 722 -4.97 -28.03 -30.62
N THR A 723 -6.12 -28.69 -30.38
CA THR A 723 -7.45 -28.18 -30.74
C THR A 723 -7.75 -26.87 -29.97
N LEU A 724 -7.48 -26.79 -28.65
CA LEU A 724 -7.69 -25.56 -27.92
C LEU A 724 -6.72 -24.46 -28.37
N LYS A 725 -5.44 -24.79 -28.55
CA LYS A 725 -4.42 -23.85 -29.01
C LYS A 725 -4.74 -23.28 -30.39
N ASP A 726 -5.17 -24.17 -31.33
CA ASP A 726 -5.55 -23.77 -32.66
C ASP A 726 -6.80 -22.88 -32.62
N MET A 727 -7.75 -23.18 -31.73
CA MET A 727 -8.97 -22.38 -31.54
C MET A 727 -8.67 -21.00 -30.92
N ILE A 728 -7.74 -20.93 -29.98
CA ILE A 728 -7.24 -19.65 -29.42
C ILE A 728 -6.64 -18.79 -30.51
N LEU A 729 -5.73 -19.37 -31.33
CA LEU A 729 -5.10 -18.66 -32.45
C LEU A 729 -6.12 -18.20 -33.49
N GLU A 730 -7.12 -19.04 -33.81
CA GLU A 730 -8.22 -18.68 -34.70
C GLU A 730 -8.97 -17.46 -34.14
N ALA A 731 -9.37 -17.50 -32.88
CA ALA A 731 -10.07 -16.41 -32.21
C ALA A 731 -9.25 -15.11 -32.21
N GLU A 732 -7.97 -15.17 -31.86
CA GLU A 732 -7.07 -14.01 -31.78
C GLU A 732 -6.80 -13.33 -33.13
N THR A 733 -6.98 -14.07 -34.25
CA THR A 733 -6.70 -13.56 -35.58
C THR A 733 -7.97 -13.19 -36.37
N LEU A 734 -9.14 -13.29 -35.75
CA LEU A 734 -10.40 -12.93 -36.38
C LEU A 734 -10.50 -11.43 -36.70
N ASN A 735 -11.06 -11.13 -37.85
CA ASN A 735 -11.44 -9.77 -38.18
C ASN A 735 -12.81 -9.42 -37.55
N ILE A 736 -12.79 -8.62 -36.51
CA ILE A 736 -14.00 -8.18 -35.80
C ILE A 736 -14.64 -6.92 -36.38
N THR A 737 -14.08 -6.33 -37.44
CA THR A 737 -14.60 -5.11 -38.07
C THR A 737 -16.02 -5.32 -38.56
N GLY A 738 -16.94 -4.47 -38.13
CA GLY A 738 -18.36 -4.55 -38.53
C GLY A 738 -19.19 -5.60 -37.76
N LYS A 739 -18.60 -6.27 -36.77
CA LYS A 739 -19.30 -7.17 -35.88
C LYS A 739 -19.90 -6.41 -34.70
N SER A 740 -21.02 -6.89 -34.15
CA SER A 740 -21.63 -6.28 -32.98
C SER A 740 -20.70 -6.44 -31.77
N SER A 741 -20.44 -5.37 -31.05
CA SER A 741 -19.55 -5.36 -29.89
C SER A 741 -20.00 -6.33 -28.79
N GLY A 742 -21.30 -6.56 -28.61
CA GLY A 742 -21.81 -7.59 -27.69
C GLY A 742 -21.35 -9.00 -28.08
N SER A 743 -21.47 -9.39 -29.37
CA SER A 743 -21.01 -10.72 -29.82
C SER A 743 -19.49 -10.85 -29.86
N VAL A 744 -18.78 -9.74 -30.03
CA VAL A 744 -17.31 -9.69 -29.94
C VAL A 744 -16.87 -9.88 -28.50
N ASN A 745 -17.52 -9.20 -27.54
CA ASN A 745 -17.23 -9.40 -26.11
C ASN A 745 -17.53 -10.84 -25.64
N GLU A 746 -18.66 -11.43 -26.06
CA GLU A 746 -18.96 -12.86 -25.79
C GLU A 746 -17.82 -13.79 -26.30
N MET A 747 -17.24 -13.49 -27.45
CA MET A 747 -16.11 -14.25 -28.01
C MET A 747 -14.81 -13.98 -27.19
N ILE A 748 -14.53 -12.73 -26.84
CA ILE A 748 -13.35 -12.38 -26.05
C ILE A 748 -13.42 -13.01 -24.64
N ASP A 749 -14.57 -12.99 -23.98
CA ASP A 749 -14.77 -13.62 -22.66
C ASP A 749 -14.49 -15.14 -22.74
N ALA A 750 -14.98 -15.81 -23.81
CA ALA A 750 -14.68 -17.22 -24.04
C ALA A 750 -13.19 -17.46 -24.34
N LEU A 751 -12.55 -16.56 -25.09
CA LEU A 751 -11.12 -16.62 -25.42
C LEU A 751 -10.26 -16.46 -24.15
N ILE A 752 -10.61 -15.54 -23.25
CA ILE A 752 -9.91 -15.35 -21.97
C ILE A 752 -9.97 -16.62 -21.12
N VAL A 753 -11.15 -17.26 -21.02
CA VAL A 753 -11.30 -18.53 -20.29
C VAL A 753 -10.46 -19.64 -20.95
N ALA A 754 -10.47 -19.72 -22.26
CA ALA A 754 -9.68 -20.69 -23.02
C ALA A 754 -8.17 -20.48 -22.83
N GLN A 755 -7.69 -19.23 -22.87
CA GLN A 755 -6.28 -18.87 -22.65
C GLN A 755 -5.85 -19.20 -21.23
N LYS A 756 -6.65 -18.86 -20.20
CA LYS A 756 -6.39 -19.23 -18.80
C LYS A 756 -6.23 -20.74 -18.64
N SER A 757 -7.16 -21.54 -19.16
CA SER A 757 -7.10 -23.01 -19.10
C SER A 757 -5.90 -23.58 -19.84
N TYR A 758 -5.51 -22.97 -20.97
CA TYR A 758 -4.32 -23.37 -21.73
C TYR A 758 -3.03 -23.09 -20.96
N VAL A 759 -2.91 -21.91 -20.34
CA VAL A 759 -1.75 -21.51 -19.53
C VAL A 759 -1.62 -22.35 -18.25
N GLU A 760 -2.75 -22.70 -17.60
CA GLU A 760 -2.79 -23.55 -16.41
C GLU A 760 -2.49 -25.04 -16.75
N GLY A 761 -2.46 -25.41 -18.03
CA GLY A 761 -2.22 -26.79 -18.46
C GLY A 761 -3.35 -27.75 -18.08
N LYS A 762 -4.62 -27.25 -18.13
CA LYS A 762 -5.80 -28.08 -17.87
C LYS A 762 -5.86 -29.25 -18.84
N VAL A 763 -6.10 -30.47 -18.35
CA VAL A 763 -6.02 -31.70 -19.15
C VAL A 763 -7.26 -31.91 -20.01
N ASP A 764 -8.45 -31.71 -19.45
CA ASP A 764 -9.72 -31.75 -20.20
C ASP A 764 -10.19 -30.32 -20.50
N VAL A 765 -10.01 -29.91 -21.72
CA VAL A 765 -10.35 -28.59 -22.25
C VAL A 765 -11.49 -28.63 -23.28
N THR A 766 -12.27 -29.72 -23.25
CA THR A 766 -13.37 -29.95 -24.23
C THR A 766 -14.45 -28.87 -24.09
N GLU A 767 -14.76 -28.47 -22.87
CA GLU A 767 -15.77 -27.44 -22.60
C GLU A 767 -15.31 -26.08 -23.10
N GLU A 768 -14.10 -25.64 -22.78
CA GLU A 768 -13.54 -24.35 -23.22
C GLU A 768 -13.41 -24.26 -24.72
N THR A 769 -12.94 -25.35 -25.33
CA THR A 769 -12.83 -25.44 -26.82
C THR A 769 -14.19 -25.28 -27.47
N ASN A 770 -15.22 -25.95 -26.93
CA ASN A 770 -16.58 -25.86 -27.49
C ASN A 770 -17.23 -24.50 -27.26
N ASN A 771 -17.00 -23.90 -26.04
CA ASN A 771 -17.52 -22.57 -25.73
C ASN A 771 -16.89 -21.51 -26.62
N LEU A 772 -15.57 -21.55 -26.83
CA LEU A 772 -14.89 -20.62 -27.73
C LEU A 772 -15.37 -20.81 -29.19
N ARG A 773 -15.48 -22.05 -29.67
CA ARG A 773 -16.01 -22.34 -31.02
C ARG A 773 -17.43 -21.80 -31.20
N ASN A 774 -18.29 -22.02 -30.20
CA ASN A 774 -19.67 -21.52 -30.24
C ASN A 774 -19.72 -19.99 -30.28
N ALA A 775 -18.87 -19.32 -29.49
CA ALA A 775 -18.79 -17.86 -29.44
C ALA A 775 -18.26 -17.29 -30.77
N ILE A 776 -17.25 -17.91 -31.40
CA ILE A 776 -16.78 -17.56 -32.74
C ILE A 776 -17.93 -17.67 -33.77
N ASN A 777 -18.65 -18.80 -33.78
CA ASN A 777 -19.78 -19.05 -34.72
C ASN A 777 -20.99 -18.12 -34.43
N ALA A 778 -21.09 -17.57 -33.21
CA ALA A 778 -22.17 -16.67 -32.82
C ALA A 778 -21.89 -15.20 -33.16
N LEU A 779 -20.74 -14.87 -33.75
CA LEU A 779 -20.42 -13.49 -34.18
C LEU A 779 -21.48 -12.95 -35.16
N ARG A 780 -22.09 -11.83 -34.82
CA ARG A 780 -23.16 -11.16 -35.57
C ARG A 780 -22.67 -9.83 -36.13
N ASP A 781 -23.21 -9.43 -37.28
CA ASP A 781 -22.97 -8.10 -37.81
C ASP A 781 -23.67 -7.03 -36.96
N THR A 782 -23.09 -5.84 -36.93
CA THR A 782 -23.66 -4.70 -36.21
C THR A 782 -25.02 -4.32 -36.76
N VAL A 783 -26.04 -4.27 -35.93
CA VAL A 783 -27.35 -3.69 -36.24
C VAL A 783 -27.41 -2.30 -35.63
N THR A 784 -27.39 -1.28 -36.48
CA THR A 784 -27.42 0.11 -36.00
C THR A 784 -28.86 0.56 -35.71
N SER A 785 -29.10 0.99 -34.46
CA SER A 785 -30.31 1.77 -34.09
C SER A 785 -30.20 3.20 -34.66
N ASN A 786 -31.34 3.81 -34.96
CA ASN A 786 -31.36 5.22 -35.37
C ASN A 786 -31.35 6.14 -34.17
N LYS A 787 -30.19 6.72 -33.88
CA LYS A 787 -29.94 7.60 -32.72
C LYS A 787 -30.04 9.10 -33.04
N GLU A 788 -30.26 9.49 -34.27
CA GLU A 788 -30.24 10.88 -34.74
C GLU A 788 -31.15 11.79 -33.92
N LYS A 789 -32.39 11.35 -33.61
CA LYS A 789 -33.30 12.12 -32.75
C LYS A 789 -32.82 12.28 -31.35
N LEU A 790 -32.27 11.21 -30.75
CA LEU A 790 -31.71 11.22 -29.38
C LEU A 790 -30.51 12.14 -29.30
N THR A 791 -29.55 12.00 -30.26
CA THR A 791 -28.36 12.86 -30.34
C THR A 791 -28.74 14.34 -30.44
N ASN A 792 -29.70 14.71 -31.30
CA ASN A 792 -30.16 16.08 -31.41
C ASN A 792 -30.79 16.57 -30.08
N LYS A 793 -31.62 15.74 -29.43
CA LYS A 793 -32.23 16.06 -28.13
C LYS A 793 -31.21 16.25 -27.03
N ILE A 794 -30.14 15.43 -26.99
CA ILE A 794 -29.03 15.57 -26.04
C ILE A 794 -28.29 16.89 -26.28
N ASN A 795 -28.00 17.23 -27.54
CA ASN A 795 -27.33 18.48 -27.88
C ASN A 795 -28.17 19.71 -27.45
N ASP A 796 -29.49 19.71 -27.74
CA ASP A 796 -30.39 20.76 -27.28
C ASP A 796 -30.45 20.85 -25.76
N ALA A 797 -30.42 19.70 -25.06
CA ALA A 797 -30.43 19.63 -23.61
C ALA A 797 -29.17 20.17 -22.96
N LYS A 798 -28.00 19.95 -23.58
CA LYS A 798 -26.70 20.47 -23.10
C LYS A 798 -26.62 22.00 -23.09
N GLU A 799 -27.42 22.69 -23.92
CA GLU A 799 -27.50 24.15 -23.98
C GLU A 799 -28.43 24.76 -22.91
N ILE A 800 -29.11 23.92 -22.13
CA ILE A 800 -30.00 24.40 -21.08
C ILE A 800 -29.19 24.79 -19.85
N GLU A 801 -29.21 26.07 -19.48
CA GLU A 801 -28.56 26.57 -18.27
C GLU A 801 -29.49 26.51 -17.06
N ASN A 802 -28.96 26.36 -15.86
CA ASN A 802 -29.73 26.40 -14.62
C ASN A 802 -30.12 27.85 -14.26
N ASN A 803 -31.19 28.33 -14.82
CA ASN A 803 -31.72 29.68 -14.62
C ASN A 803 -32.81 29.69 -13.53
N ASN A 804 -32.50 29.36 -12.28
CA ASN A 804 -33.38 29.34 -11.12
C ASN A 804 -34.43 28.20 -11.12
N TYR A 805 -34.14 27.07 -11.74
CA TYR A 805 -34.96 25.87 -11.57
C TYR A 805 -34.82 25.32 -10.14
N SER A 806 -35.82 24.56 -9.67
CA SER A 806 -35.72 23.91 -8.36
C SER A 806 -34.60 22.86 -8.41
N ILE A 807 -33.92 22.67 -7.29
CA ILE A 807 -32.85 21.62 -7.15
C ILE A 807 -33.41 20.27 -7.59
N GLU A 808 -34.63 19.93 -7.19
CA GLU A 808 -35.27 18.67 -7.52
C GLU A 808 -35.54 18.52 -9.03
N SER A 809 -36.08 19.57 -9.70
CA SER A 809 -36.35 19.51 -11.15
C SER A 809 -35.06 19.47 -11.94
N TRP A 810 -34.03 20.23 -11.54
CA TRP A 810 -32.73 20.24 -12.18
C TRP A 810 -31.99 18.89 -12.03
N SER A 811 -31.93 18.31 -10.84
CA SER A 811 -31.34 16.99 -10.60
C SER A 811 -32.04 15.90 -11.41
N ARG A 812 -33.36 15.96 -11.54
CA ARG A 812 -34.12 15.01 -12.39
C ARG A 812 -33.81 15.16 -13.87
N PHE A 813 -33.62 16.38 -14.32
CA PHE A 813 -33.20 16.69 -15.69
C PHE A 813 -31.78 16.18 -15.96
N GLU A 814 -30.80 16.47 -15.10
CA GLU A 814 -29.41 16.00 -15.27
C GLU A 814 -29.30 14.47 -15.25
N LYS A 815 -30.08 13.78 -14.42
CA LYS A 815 -30.15 12.31 -14.41
C LYS A 815 -30.67 11.76 -15.75
N ALA A 816 -31.73 12.34 -16.27
CA ALA A 816 -32.29 11.92 -17.55
C ALA A 816 -31.35 12.24 -18.71
N LEU A 817 -30.66 13.36 -18.70
CA LEU A 817 -29.66 13.72 -19.69
C LEU A 817 -28.47 12.74 -19.67
N LEU A 818 -27.97 12.40 -18.48
CA LEU A 818 -26.89 11.45 -18.33
C LEU A 818 -27.24 10.05 -18.84
N GLU A 819 -28.42 9.53 -18.47
CA GLU A 819 -28.88 8.23 -18.99
C GLU A 819 -29.07 8.27 -20.51
N ALA A 820 -29.58 9.37 -21.07
CA ALA A 820 -29.69 9.56 -22.52
C ALA A 820 -28.32 9.54 -23.22
N ILE A 821 -27.29 10.17 -22.63
CA ILE A 821 -25.91 10.14 -23.13
C ILE A 821 -25.36 8.71 -23.12
N ILE A 822 -25.51 7.97 -22.02
CA ILE A 822 -25.05 6.58 -21.91
C ILE A 822 -25.69 5.69 -22.99
N VAL A 823 -26.99 5.78 -23.18
CA VAL A 823 -27.71 5.02 -24.25
C VAL A 823 -27.25 5.46 -25.65
N ASN A 824 -26.98 6.75 -25.84
CA ASN A 824 -26.47 7.25 -27.14
C ASN A 824 -25.06 6.73 -27.44
N GLU A 825 -24.18 6.59 -26.43
CA GLU A 825 -22.82 6.06 -26.61
C GLU A 825 -22.78 4.52 -26.74
N ASP A 826 -23.79 3.80 -26.23
CA ASP A 826 -23.83 2.33 -26.31
C ASP A 826 -24.15 1.84 -27.73
N SER A 827 -23.16 1.28 -28.45
CA SER A 827 -23.31 0.73 -29.79
C SER A 827 -24.26 -0.48 -29.85
N ASN A 828 -24.57 -1.12 -28.74
CA ASN A 828 -25.52 -2.24 -28.65
C ASN A 828 -26.96 -1.78 -28.29
N ALA A 829 -27.18 -0.49 -28.04
CA ALA A 829 -28.52 0.01 -27.66
C ALA A 829 -29.57 -0.32 -28.72
N THR A 830 -30.65 -0.96 -28.28
CA THR A 830 -31.80 -1.26 -29.15
C THR A 830 -32.58 0.02 -29.45
N GLN A 831 -33.37 -0.02 -30.54
CA GLN A 831 -34.23 1.12 -30.88
C GLN A 831 -35.23 1.45 -29.77
N GLU A 832 -35.73 0.46 -29.07
CA GLU A 832 -36.63 0.67 -27.91
C GLU A 832 -35.93 1.43 -26.77
N GLN A 833 -34.64 1.10 -26.46
CA GLN A 833 -33.86 1.82 -25.47
C GLN A 833 -33.59 3.26 -25.90
N VAL A 834 -33.26 3.48 -27.17
CA VAL A 834 -33.04 4.81 -27.76
C VAL A 834 -34.32 5.67 -27.69
N ASP A 835 -35.47 5.12 -28.07
CA ASP A 835 -36.75 5.82 -28.06
C ASP A 835 -37.19 6.14 -26.62
N LYS A 836 -36.97 5.19 -25.69
CA LYS A 836 -37.26 5.41 -24.26
C LYS A 836 -36.39 6.52 -23.67
N ALA A 837 -35.07 6.50 -23.93
CA ALA A 837 -34.14 7.53 -23.44
C ALA A 837 -34.50 8.92 -23.97
N TYR A 838 -34.97 9.01 -25.25
CA TYR A 838 -35.50 10.25 -25.82
C TYR A 838 -36.73 10.75 -25.09
N ASP A 839 -37.71 9.87 -24.84
CA ASP A 839 -38.97 10.23 -24.16
C ASP A 839 -38.72 10.64 -22.69
N ASP A 840 -37.87 9.95 -21.98
CA ASP A 840 -37.52 10.25 -20.60
C ASP A 840 -36.80 11.62 -20.49
N LEU A 841 -35.87 11.92 -21.39
CA LEU A 841 -35.17 13.21 -21.46
C LEU A 841 -36.18 14.34 -21.83
N ASP A 842 -37.05 14.13 -22.84
CA ASP A 842 -38.05 15.10 -23.24
C ASP A 842 -39.06 15.43 -22.11
N LYS A 843 -39.42 14.40 -21.32
CA LYS A 843 -40.27 14.55 -20.15
C LYS A 843 -39.55 15.34 -19.05
N ALA A 844 -38.30 15.08 -18.84
CA ALA A 844 -37.49 15.78 -17.83
C ALA A 844 -37.29 17.26 -18.19
N ILE A 845 -37.04 17.60 -19.45
CA ILE A 845 -36.95 18.98 -19.96
C ILE A 845 -38.27 19.72 -19.74
N LYS A 846 -39.42 19.08 -20.04
CA LYS A 846 -40.76 19.68 -19.82
C LYS A 846 -41.08 19.83 -18.32
N GLY A 847 -40.38 19.14 -17.46
CA GLY A 847 -40.54 19.20 -16.00
C GLY A 847 -39.65 20.22 -15.29
N LEU A 848 -38.78 20.92 -16.03
CA LEU A 848 -38.02 22.06 -15.53
C LEU A 848 -38.91 23.26 -15.31
#